data_04ab4323ead407ebc6755c933ea045d1
#
_entry.id   04ab4323ead407ebc6755c933ea045d1
#
_cell.length_a   1.000
_cell.length_b   1.000
_cell.length_c   1.000
_cell.angle_alpha   90.00
_cell.angle_beta   90.00
_cell.angle_gamma   90.00
#
_symmetry.space_group_name_H-M   'P 1'
#
loop_
_entity.id
_entity.type
_entity.pdbx_description
1 polymer ?
#
loop_
_entity_poly.entity_id
_entity_poly.type
_entity_poly.pdbx_seq_one_letter_code
_entity_poly.pdbx_strand_id
1 'polypeptide(L)'
;MPSRFGVAVGSLLVAGALALWFTGSTVLGQNAPPTATGVVTGAVTSESGPEAGVWVIAETDDLNTKFRKIVVTNDAGRFLLPELPRATYRVWVRGYGLVDSKPVTASAGQDLKLTATVAKTPREAALIYPANYWLSLMEPPKATEFPGTGPQGNGILSSTQTRDEYMYTMKGCLRCHQVGNKWTREHPSGEFASTLDGWRRRVQMGQRGGEMADWMRRLGPRGLQMFSEWSDRITAGEVPAAPPRPRGVERNVVLTQWEWTNNMGKIHDEVSTDKRNPRLNANGPIFGSEIANDYLAVLDPQRNIAEMMRIPTLVPREKMNASYGQEGIKTSRIADLDRFNPTSNHNPMMDSKGRVWYTATLRPPASQPEPCKAGSGNKYSEYFTLARAGRNVSYYDPRTRRFAMIDTCFGTHHLQFGSDANETVFLGQPGGSVFGWINTKLFDETGDGWRAQGWCPTVVDTNGDGRITKPWNEPIRNRDPQFEEDIAEVSYEGFDPKRDTRVEIGAYGLIVAADGSVWGAQESYPGKLVRLSLGANPPDSCIAEVFEVPSERMGVDPNSGNAGFMPRGLDVDRNGVLWSALSGSNHLASFDRRKCSAPAGPSAHLGRHCKEGWTLHALPSPTFKGTNVRSDYYYYNWVDQFNTLGLGENVPIATGTGSDSLMALMPNTGQPVVMRVPYPLAGFHPRGLDGRIDDPNAGWKGRGIYSSTGADTVWHSEGGLGNKDGKYYSIAKPILVKFQVRPDPLAR
;
A
#
# COMPACT_ATOMS: atom_id res chain seq x y z
N MET A 1 67.11 -37.73 21.56
CA MET A 1 65.99 -38.28 20.72
C MET A 1 64.67 -37.96 21.40
N PRO A 2 63.88 -37.07 20.94
CA PRO A 2 62.57 -36.87 21.49
C PRO A 2 61.47 -37.23 20.46
N SER A 3 60.46 -37.93 20.94
CA SER A 3 59.23 -38.33 20.31
C SER A 3 58.30 -37.16 20.08
N ARG A 4 57.74 -37.01 18.87
CA ARG A 4 56.64 -36.05 18.51
C ARG A 4 55.32 -36.73 18.72
N PHE A 5 54.54 -36.21 19.63
CA PHE A 5 53.08 -36.44 19.68
C PHE A 5 52.37 -35.43 18.75
N GLY A 6 51.68 -35.92 17.72
CA GLY A 6 50.79 -35.14 16.90
C GLY A 6 49.38 -35.17 17.51
N VAL A 7 48.89 -34.00 17.87
CA VAL A 7 47.44 -33.82 18.23
C VAL A 7 46.69 -33.42 16.97
N ALA A 8 45.82 -34.31 16.52
CA ALA A 8 44.85 -33.99 15.47
C ALA A 8 43.71 -33.19 16.11
N VAL A 9 43.66 -31.91 15.78
CA VAL A 9 42.50 -31.05 16.10
C VAL A 9 41.46 -31.27 15.01
N GLY A 10 40.42 -32.05 15.31
CA GLY A 10 39.23 -32.16 14.47
C GLY A 10 38.41 -30.89 14.59
N SER A 11 38.37 -30.11 13.51
CA SER A 11 37.50 -28.94 13.39
C SER A 11 36.06 -29.41 13.12
N LEU A 12 35.23 -29.51 14.14
CA LEU A 12 33.76 -29.52 13.97
C LEU A 12 33.32 -28.12 13.57
N LEU A 13 33.04 -27.92 12.30
CA LEU A 13 32.29 -26.78 11.82
C LEU A 13 30.80 -26.98 12.19
N VAL A 14 30.41 -26.48 13.35
CA VAL A 14 29.01 -26.29 13.69
C VAL A 14 28.55 -25.05 12.95
N ALA A 15 27.91 -25.23 11.78
CA ALA A 15 27.19 -24.18 11.09
C ALA A 15 25.85 -23.97 11.80
N GLY A 16 25.88 -23.34 12.98
CA GLY A 16 24.67 -22.85 13.63
C GLY A 16 24.20 -21.56 12.97
N ALA A 17 22.95 -21.49 12.57
CA ALA A 17 22.30 -20.24 12.19
C ALA A 17 22.29 -19.31 13.41
N LEU A 18 23.18 -18.31 13.44
CA LEU A 18 23.23 -17.33 14.52
C LEU A 18 22.00 -16.40 14.43
N ALA A 19 21.08 -16.54 15.37
CA ALA A 19 20.14 -15.47 15.68
C ALA A 19 20.92 -14.35 16.37
N LEU A 20 21.32 -13.31 15.63
CA LEU A 20 22.03 -12.16 16.18
C LEU A 20 21.02 -11.22 16.85
N TRP A 21 21.18 -11.02 18.16
CA TRP A 21 20.36 -10.11 18.96
C TRP A 21 21.13 -8.79 19.15
N PHE A 22 20.59 -7.69 18.64
CA PHE A 22 21.16 -6.37 18.82
C PHE A 22 20.31 -5.51 19.77
N THR A 23 20.95 -4.79 20.67
CA THR A 23 20.30 -3.83 21.55
C THR A 23 20.31 -2.45 20.92
N GLY A 24 19.15 -1.93 20.54
CA GLY A 24 18.99 -0.54 20.16
C GLY A 24 18.89 0.35 21.41
N SER A 25 19.78 1.31 21.54
CA SER A 25 19.79 2.23 22.68
C SER A 25 19.10 3.53 22.31
N THR A 26 17.84 3.67 22.70
CA THR A 26 17.19 4.98 22.99
C THR A 26 16.04 4.72 23.96
N VAL A 27 15.93 5.57 24.97
CA VAL A 27 15.06 5.36 26.11
C VAL A 27 13.65 5.86 25.79
N LEU A 28 12.68 4.95 25.64
CA LEU A 28 11.29 5.29 25.95
C LEU A 28 11.20 5.44 27.47
N GLY A 29 11.18 6.69 27.95
CA GLY A 29 11.00 6.96 29.38
C GLY A 29 9.72 6.33 29.89
N GLN A 30 9.83 5.44 30.88
CA GLN A 30 8.69 4.81 31.53
C GLN A 30 7.85 5.86 32.27
N ASN A 31 6.51 5.82 32.09
CA ASN A 31 5.50 6.43 32.97
C ASN A 31 5.35 7.97 33.01
N ALA A 32 5.14 8.61 31.86
CA ALA A 32 4.35 9.84 31.89
C ALA A 32 2.85 9.47 31.80
N PRO A 33 1.96 10.05 32.62
CA PRO A 33 0.53 9.77 32.54
C PRO A 33 -0.03 10.24 31.18
N PRO A 34 -1.13 9.62 30.69
CA PRO A 34 -1.78 10.07 29.47
C PRO A 34 -2.12 11.56 29.58
N THR A 35 -1.97 12.27 28.46
CA THR A 35 -2.23 13.71 28.42
C THR A 35 -3.72 13.96 28.68
N ALA A 36 -4.05 14.81 29.67
CA ALA A 36 -5.43 15.21 29.93
C ALA A 36 -6.04 15.83 28.67
N THR A 37 -7.25 15.38 28.30
CA THR A 37 -7.92 15.82 27.07
C THR A 37 -9.15 16.68 27.37
N GLY A 38 -9.49 17.59 26.44
CA GLY A 38 -10.69 18.42 26.53
C GLY A 38 -11.40 18.51 25.19
N VAL A 39 -12.38 19.38 25.08
CA VAL A 39 -13.18 19.60 23.87
C VAL A 39 -13.15 21.08 23.48
N VAL A 40 -13.25 21.35 22.19
CA VAL A 40 -13.58 22.68 21.63
C VAL A 40 -14.86 22.52 20.81
N THR A 41 -15.84 23.40 21.07
CA THR A 41 -17.10 23.43 20.31
C THR A 41 -17.18 24.71 19.50
N GLY A 42 -18.19 24.80 18.63
CA GLY A 42 -18.46 26.04 17.94
C GLY A 42 -19.38 25.90 16.74
N ALA A 43 -19.42 26.99 15.95
CA ALA A 43 -20.16 27.08 14.72
C ALA A 43 -19.32 27.73 13.64
N VAL A 44 -19.56 27.29 12.38
CA VAL A 44 -19.00 27.87 11.17
C VAL A 44 -20.12 28.51 10.36
N THR A 45 -19.94 29.78 10.01
CA THR A 45 -20.87 30.54 9.18
C THR A 45 -20.14 31.25 8.05
N SER A 46 -20.84 31.49 6.94
CA SER A 46 -20.41 32.40 5.87
C SER A 46 -21.49 33.46 5.62
N GLU A 47 -21.31 34.26 4.59
CA GLU A 47 -22.34 35.19 4.11
C GLU A 47 -23.63 34.45 3.69
N SER A 48 -23.53 33.18 3.33
CA SER A 48 -24.67 32.33 2.94
C SER A 48 -25.38 31.67 4.12
N GLY A 49 -24.89 31.84 5.36
CA GLY A 49 -25.43 31.23 6.56
C GLY A 49 -24.54 30.11 7.14
N PRO A 50 -25.13 29.13 7.83
CA PRO A 50 -24.38 28.02 8.40
C PRO A 50 -23.70 27.14 7.34
N GLU A 51 -22.42 26.81 7.57
CA GLU A 51 -21.61 26.01 6.65
C GLU A 51 -21.64 24.51 7.03
N ALA A 52 -22.46 23.75 6.35
CA ALA A 52 -22.61 22.32 6.53
C ALA A 52 -21.56 21.52 5.75
N GLY A 53 -21.05 20.43 6.34
CA GLY A 53 -20.13 19.52 5.66
C GLY A 53 -18.77 20.15 5.33
N VAL A 54 -18.28 21.03 6.19
CA VAL A 54 -16.94 21.61 6.10
C VAL A 54 -16.05 21.09 7.22
N TRP A 55 -14.75 21.02 6.97
CA TRP A 55 -13.79 20.55 7.95
C TRP A 55 -13.34 21.67 8.89
N VAL A 56 -13.34 21.36 10.18
CA VAL A 56 -12.73 22.20 11.21
C VAL A 56 -11.44 21.51 11.65
N ILE A 57 -10.33 22.18 11.47
CA ILE A 57 -8.98 21.69 11.70
C ILE A 57 -8.38 22.41 12.90
N ALA A 58 -8.05 21.64 13.94
CA ALA A 58 -7.28 22.13 15.09
C ALA A 58 -5.87 21.52 15.01
N GLU A 59 -4.84 22.35 14.92
CA GLU A 59 -3.45 21.91 14.86
C GLU A 59 -2.59 22.59 15.90
N THR A 60 -1.56 21.87 16.39
CA THR A 60 -0.62 22.37 17.37
C THR A 60 0.79 21.83 17.16
N ASP A 61 1.78 22.63 17.50
CA ASP A 61 3.19 22.25 17.58
C ASP A 61 3.67 22.20 19.07
N ASP A 62 2.78 22.38 20.05
CA ASP A 62 3.11 22.37 21.49
C ASP A 62 3.31 20.97 22.08
N LEU A 63 3.00 19.90 21.31
CA LEU A 63 3.18 18.51 21.74
C LEU A 63 4.54 17.97 21.26
N ASN A 64 4.90 16.77 21.72
CA ASN A 64 6.17 16.14 21.34
C ASN A 64 6.27 15.82 19.83
N THR A 65 5.14 15.67 19.16
CA THR A 65 5.07 15.64 17.69
C THR A 65 3.91 16.49 17.22
N LYS A 66 3.99 17.04 16.01
CA LYS A 66 2.92 17.85 15.44
C LYS A 66 1.62 17.07 15.39
N PHE A 67 0.59 17.66 15.91
CA PHE A 67 -0.72 17.04 16.12
C PHE A 67 -1.82 17.83 15.42
N ARG A 68 -2.79 17.09 14.85
CA ARG A 68 -4.00 17.69 14.29
C ARG A 68 -5.22 16.85 14.64
N LYS A 69 -6.31 17.52 14.96
CA LYS A 69 -7.64 16.93 15.11
C LYS A 69 -8.57 17.59 14.09
N ILE A 70 -9.29 16.76 13.32
CA ILE A 70 -10.15 17.25 12.24
C ILE A 70 -11.55 16.64 12.41
N VAL A 71 -12.56 17.47 12.31
CA VAL A 71 -13.98 17.07 12.35
C VAL A 71 -14.76 17.77 11.25
N VAL A 72 -15.97 17.30 10.98
CA VAL A 72 -16.88 17.88 9.98
C VAL A 72 -18.06 18.54 10.69
N THR A 73 -18.53 19.66 10.15
CA THR A 73 -19.72 20.36 10.68
C THR A 73 -21.01 19.61 10.32
N ASN A 74 -22.01 19.70 11.20
CA ASN A 74 -23.38 19.22 10.95
C ASN A 74 -24.18 20.16 10.04
N ASP A 75 -25.48 19.89 9.82
CA ASP A 75 -26.35 20.71 8.96
C ASP A 75 -26.51 22.14 9.45
N ALA A 76 -26.40 22.39 10.73
CA ALA A 76 -26.45 23.73 11.33
C ALA A 76 -25.07 24.41 11.41
N GLY A 77 -24.04 23.89 10.72
CA GLY A 77 -22.68 24.42 10.75
C GLY A 77 -21.97 24.21 12.10
N ARG A 78 -22.55 23.45 13.02
CA ARG A 78 -21.96 23.23 14.35
C ARG A 78 -20.93 22.09 14.31
N PHE A 79 -19.89 22.23 15.18
CA PHE A 79 -18.84 21.24 15.33
C PHE A 79 -18.49 21.00 16.80
N LEU A 80 -17.87 19.84 17.03
CA LEU A 80 -17.23 19.49 18.29
C LEU A 80 -15.91 18.76 17.97
N LEU A 81 -14.78 19.33 18.40
CA LEU A 81 -13.44 18.74 18.37
C LEU A 81 -13.23 17.96 19.69
N PRO A 82 -13.27 16.64 19.66
CA PRO A 82 -13.16 15.80 20.85
C PRO A 82 -11.70 15.52 21.23
N GLU A 83 -11.45 15.14 22.46
CA GLU A 83 -10.19 14.54 22.93
C GLU A 83 -8.94 15.33 22.52
N LEU A 84 -8.99 16.66 22.66
CA LEU A 84 -7.83 17.52 22.42
C LEU A 84 -6.86 17.42 23.61
N PRO A 85 -5.59 17.00 23.42
CA PRO A 85 -4.55 17.13 24.42
C PRO A 85 -4.42 18.57 24.93
N ARG A 86 -3.90 18.75 26.14
CA ARG A 86 -3.68 20.10 26.70
C ARG A 86 -2.58 20.81 25.92
N ALA A 87 -2.98 21.78 25.09
CA ALA A 87 -2.12 22.58 24.24
C ALA A 87 -2.88 23.83 23.77
N THR A 88 -2.17 24.74 23.13
CA THR A 88 -2.75 25.84 22.36
C THR A 88 -2.88 25.44 20.91
N TYR A 89 -4.06 25.63 20.34
CA TYR A 89 -4.38 25.21 18.98
C TYR A 89 -4.59 26.39 18.05
N ARG A 90 -4.18 26.25 16.80
CA ARG A 90 -4.67 27.05 15.68
C ARG A 90 -5.88 26.31 15.10
N VAL A 91 -7.06 26.96 15.17
CA VAL A 91 -8.31 26.37 14.68
C VAL A 91 -8.80 27.14 13.46
N TRP A 92 -9.05 26.44 12.36
CA TRP A 92 -9.46 27.03 11.10
C TRP A 92 -10.35 26.11 10.29
N VAL A 93 -10.96 26.64 9.20
CA VAL A 93 -11.98 25.97 8.38
C VAL A 93 -11.48 25.78 6.97
N ARG A 94 -11.72 24.59 6.42
CA ARG A 94 -11.58 24.23 5.01
C ARG A 94 -12.86 23.58 4.50
N GLY A 95 -13.26 23.85 3.27
CA GLY A 95 -14.43 23.21 2.66
C GLY A 95 -14.50 23.44 1.18
N TYR A 96 -15.06 22.49 0.44
CA TYR A 96 -15.25 22.67 -1.01
C TYR A 96 -16.16 23.87 -1.28
N GLY A 97 -15.75 24.73 -2.21
CA GLY A 97 -16.37 26.00 -2.52
C GLY A 97 -15.94 27.17 -1.62
N LEU A 98 -15.05 26.92 -0.65
CA LEU A 98 -14.51 27.93 0.26
C LEU A 98 -13.00 28.11 0.01
N VAL A 99 -12.47 29.23 0.49
CA VAL A 99 -11.04 29.40 0.77
C VAL A 99 -10.77 29.11 2.24
N ASP A 100 -9.56 28.72 2.57
CA ASP A 100 -9.16 28.45 3.96
C ASP A 100 -9.37 29.69 4.82
N SER A 101 -10.01 29.52 5.97
CA SER A 101 -10.23 30.64 6.89
C SER A 101 -8.93 31.04 7.59
N LYS A 102 -8.89 32.27 8.11
CA LYS A 102 -7.81 32.67 9.02
C LYS A 102 -7.88 31.84 10.30
N PRO A 103 -6.75 31.27 10.78
CA PRO A 103 -6.73 30.56 12.04
C PRO A 103 -7.06 31.44 13.24
N VAL A 104 -7.80 30.90 14.20
CA VAL A 104 -7.99 31.48 15.53
C VAL A 104 -7.27 30.65 16.56
N THR A 105 -6.72 31.29 17.60
CA THR A 105 -6.08 30.61 18.71
C THR A 105 -7.14 30.10 19.68
N ALA A 106 -7.06 28.82 20.09
CA ALA A 106 -8.00 28.23 21.02
C ALA A 106 -7.34 27.23 21.97
N SER A 107 -8.00 26.99 23.09
CA SER A 107 -7.68 25.93 24.05
C SER A 107 -8.94 25.15 24.38
N ALA A 108 -8.78 23.97 24.96
CA ALA A 108 -9.90 23.14 25.38
C ALA A 108 -10.85 23.92 26.32
N GLY A 109 -12.17 23.66 26.18
CA GLY A 109 -13.23 24.30 26.92
C GLY A 109 -13.86 25.52 26.22
N GLN A 110 -13.31 25.98 25.12
CA GLN A 110 -13.84 27.15 24.39
C GLN A 110 -14.94 26.78 23.40
N ASP A 111 -15.89 27.74 23.20
CA ASP A 111 -16.90 27.71 22.14
C ASP A 111 -16.57 28.80 21.09
N LEU A 112 -16.33 28.40 19.86
CA LEU A 112 -15.78 29.26 18.81
C LEU A 112 -16.84 29.67 17.78
N LYS A 113 -16.75 30.89 17.30
CA LYS A 113 -17.46 31.36 16.10
C LYS A 113 -16.45 31.55 14.99
N LEU A 114 -16.51 30.66 13.98
CA LEU A 114 -15.58 30.68 12.85
C LEU A 114 -16.31 31.22 11.61
N THR A 115 -15.64 32.07 10.87
CA THR A 115 -16.16 32.63 9.62
C THR A 115 -15.45 31.98 8.44
N ALA A 116 -16.23 31.37 7.56
CA ALA A 116 -15.77 30.84 6.30
C ALA A 116 -15.90 31.89 5.20
N THR A 117 -15.00 31.87 4.23
CA THR A 117 -15.03 32.76 3.08
C THR A 117 -15.31 31.95 1.83
N VAL A 118 -16.37 32.30 1.09
CA VAL A 118 -16.69 31.70 -0.19
C VAL A 118 -15.63 32.03 -1.23
N ALA A 119 -15.17 31.05 -1.98
CA ALA A 119 -14.21 31.27 -3.06
C ALA A 119 -14.80 32.14 -4.16
N LYS A 120 -14.04 33.13 -4.61
CA LYS A 120 -14.52 34.11 -5.62
C LYS A 120 -14.60 33.54 -7.02
N THR A 121 -13.81 32.51 -7.29
CA THR A 121 -13.75 31.86 -8.61
C THR A 121 -13.71 30.35 -8.48
N PRO A 122 -14.17 29.59 -9.52
CA PRO A 122 -14.00 28.13 -9.54
C PRO A 122 -12.54 27.70 -9.40
N ARG A 123 -11.58 28.45 -9.94
CA ARG A 123 -10.15 28.15 -9.84
C ARG A 123 -9.64 28.27 -8.41
N GLU A 124 -10.09 29.28 -7.68
CA GLU A 124 -9.75 29.46 -6.27
C GLU A 124 -10.34 28.32 -5.42
N ALA A 125 -11.61 27.97 -5.65
CA ALA A 125 -12.25 26.84 -4.99
C ALA A 125 -11.52 25.51 -5.27
N ALA A 126 -11.03 25.31 -6.49
CA ALA A 126 -10.40 24.07 -6.91
C ALA A 126 -8.98 23.87 -6.35
N LEU A 127 -8.39 24.85 -5.70
CA LEU A 127 -7.04 24.71 -5.10
C LEU A 127 -6.97 23.59 -4.07
N ILE A 128 -8.08 23.31 -3.39
CA ILE A 128 -8.16 22.28 -2.34
C ILE A 128 -8.79 20.96 -2.83
N TYR A 129 -9.07 20.82 -4.12
CA TYR A 129 -9.67 19.59 -4.64
C TYR A 129 -8.64 18.47 -4.70
N PRO A 130 -9.05 17.22 -4.40
CA PRO A 130 -8.18 16.07 -4.46
C PRO A 130 -7.56 15.86 -5.85
N ALA A 131 -6.42 15.20 -5.89
CA ALA A 131 -5.63 15.00 -7.11
C ALA A 131 -6.43 14.29 -8.22
N ASN A 132 -7.27 13.33 -7.89
CA ASN A 132 -8.08 12.59 -8.88
C ASN A 132 -9.09 13.47 -9.61
N TYR A 133 -9.58 14.56 -9.02
CA TYR A 133 -10.42 15.53 -9.71
C TYR A 133 -9.64 16.30 -10.79
N TRP A 134 -8.43 16.71 -10.50
CA TRP A 134 -7.56 17.33 -11.49
C TRP A 134 -7.10 16.35 -12.55
N LEU A 135 -6.82 15.10 -12.17
CA LEU A 135 -6.47 14.04 -13.10
C LEU A 135 -7.63 13.70 -14.05
N SER A 136 -8.86 13.82 -13.61
CA SER A 136 -10.06 13.55 -14.43
C SER A 136 -10.19 14.45 -15.66
N LEU A 137 -9.51 15.60 -15.68
CA LEU A 137 -9.45 16.48 -16.86
C LEU A 137 -8.60 15.90 -17.99
N MET A 138 -7.80 14.85 -17.75
CA MET A 138 -7.02 14.19 -18.79
C MET A 138 -7.95 13.47 -19.77
N GLU A 139 -7.60 13.51 -21.06
CA GLU A 139 -8.32 12.85 -22.15
C GLU A 139 -7.53 11.64 -22.66
N PRO A 140 -7.84 10.43 -22.20
CA PRO A 140 -7.23 9.23 -22.75
C PRO A 140 -7.65 8.98 -24.20
N PRO A 141 -6.90 8.19 -24.99
CA PRO A 141 -7.31 7.77 -26.31
C PRO A 141 -8.69 7.11 -26.30
N LYS A 142 -9.45 7.35 -27.36
CA LYS A 142 -10.80 6.76 -27.52
C LYS A 142 -10.69 5.26 -27.79
N ALA A 143 -11.72 4.50 -27.42
CA ALA A 143 -11.76 3.05 -27.69
C ALA A 143 -11.55 2.71 -29.19
N THR A 144 -11.98 3.59 -30.08
CA THR A 144 -11.81 3.43 -31.53
C THR A 144 -10.39 3.64 -32.04
N GLU A 145 -9.47 4.12 -31.18
CA GLU A 145 -8.06 4.27 -31.53
C GLU A 145 -7.25 2.97 -31.31
N PHE A 146 -7.90 1.92 -30.80
CA PHE A 146 -7.29 0.61 -30.54
C PHE A 146 -7.73 -0.45 -31.56
N PRO A 147 -6.86 -1.43 -31.91
CA PRO A 147 -5.48 -1.59 -31.42
C PRO A 147 -4.55 -0.45 -31.86
N GLY A 148 -3.44 -0.25 -31.11
CA GLY A 148 -2.44 0.73 -31.46
C GLY A 148 -1.81 0.43 -32.83
N THR A 149 -1.41 1.47 -33.55
CA THR A 149 -0.78 1.35 -34.91
C THR A 149 0.71 1.70 -34.91
N GLY A 150 1.29 1.87 -33.73
CA GLY A 150 2.72 2.14 -33.54
C GLY A 150 3.07 3.63 -33.45
N PRO A 151 4.33 3.94 -33.11
CA PRO A 151 4.82 5.31 -32.92
C PRO A 151 4.69 6.21 -34.17
N GLN A 152 4.72 5.64 -35.37
CA GLN A 152 4.58 6.36 -36.64
C GLN A 152 3.11 6.41 -37.12
N GLY A 153 2.20 5.68 -36.46
CA GLY A 153 0.76 5.68 -36.72
C GLY A 153 0.02 6.63 -35.79
N ASN A 154 -0.84 6.08 -34.93
CA ASN A 154 -1.59 6.88 -33.94
C ASN A 154 -0.82 7.20 -32.65
N GLY A 155 0.45 6.83 -32.58
CA GLY A 155 1.32 7.09 -31.44
C GLY A 155 1.11 6.14 -30.26
N ILE A 156 0.21 5.16 -30.35
CA ILE A 156 0.00 4.07 -29.39
C ILE A 156 0.75 2.84 -29.89
N LEU A 157 1.46 2.15 -28.98
CA LEU A 157 2.23 0.98 -29.38
C LEU A 157 1.32 -0.10 -30.00
N SER A 158 1.80 -0.80 -31.02
CA SER A 158 1.05 -1.88 -31.68
C SER A 158 0.81 -3.09 -30.78
N SER A 159 1.59 -3.26 -29.72
CA SER A 159 1.38 -4.26 -28.68
C SER A 159 0.17 -3.96 -27.79
N THR A 160 -0.29 -2.70 -27.71
CA THR A 160 -1.44 -2.30 -26.91
C THR A 160 -2.73 -2.54 -27.68
N GLN A 161 -3.49 -3.54 -27.26
CA GLN A 161 -4.67 -4.00 -27.97
C GLN A 161 -5.96 -3.29 -27.59
N THR A 162 -6.07 -2.83 -26.33
CA THR A 162 -7.29 -2.25 -25.79
C THR A 162 -7.03 -0.97 -25.03
N ARG A 163 -8.10 -0.18 -24.84
CA ARG A 163 -8.04 1.03 -24.00
C ARG A 163 -7.71 0.67 -22.55
N ASP A 164 -8.22 -0.43 -22.04
CA ASP A 164 -7.97 -0.83 -20.65
C ASP A 164 -6.51 -1.25 -20.43
N GLU A 165 -5.83 -1.87 -21.39
CA GLU A 165 -4.37 -2.08 -21.37
C GLU A 165 -3.60 -0.76 -21.33
N TYR A 166 -4.00 0.21 -22.16
CA TYR A 166 -3.41 1.54 -22.15
C TYR A 166 -3.60 2.21 -20.79
N MET A 167 -4.80 2.13 -20.23
CA MET A 167 -5.11 2.69 -18.91
C MET A 167 -4.39 1.95 -17.77
N TYR A 168 -4.19 0.65 -17.87
CA TYR A 168 -3.33 -0.10 -16.94
C TYR A 168 -1.92 0.50 -16.90
N THR A 169 -1.33 0.73 -18.06
CA THR A 169 -0.01 1.34 -18.18
C THR A 169 0.01 2.76 -17.61
N MET A 170 -0.93 3.62 -17.99
CA MET A 170 -1.01 5.00 -17.49
C MET A 170 -1.17 5.06 -15.96
N LYS A 171 -2.03 4.21 -15.41
CA LYS A 171 -2.26 4.15 -13.96
C LYS A 171 -1.10 3.58 -13.16
N GLY A 172 -0.10 2.97 -13.81
CA GLY A 172 1.17 2.64 -13.21
C GLY A 172 1.86 3.83 -12.52
N CYS A 173 1.70 5.04 -13.07
CA CYS A 173 2.20 6.28 -12.45
C CYS A 173 1.61 6.54 -11.05
N LEU A 174 0.36 6.10 -10.80
CA LEU A 174 -0.35 6.33 -9.54
C LEU A 174 0.13 5.43 -8.40
N ARG A 175 0.95 4.43 -8.69
CA ARG A 175 1.60 3.60 -7.65
C ARG A 175 2.48 4.44 -6.73
N CYS A 176 3.13 5.47 -7.27
CA CYS A 176 4.12 6.29 -6.58
C CYS A 176 3.67 7.72 -6.34
N HIS A 177 2.78 8.25 -7.18
CA HIS A 177 2.37 9.64 -7.17
C HIS A 177 0.86 9.82 -7.10
N GLN A 178 0.42 10.89 -6.44
CA GLN A 178 -0.91 11.45 -6.67
C GLN A 178 -0.84 12.34 -7.91
N VAL A 179 -0.90 11.74 -9.12
CA VAL A 179 -0.94 12.50 -10.37
C VAL A 179 -2.21 13.34 -10.39
N GLY A 180 -2.05 14.65 -10.57
CA GLY A 180 -3.13 15.65 -10.45
C GLY A 180 -2.96 16.60 -9.27
N ASN A 181 -2.10 16.31 -8.29
CA ASN A 181 -1.75 17.31 -7.29
C ASN A 181 -1.00 18.50 -7.95
N LYS A 182 -0.91 19.62 -7.26
CA LYS A 182 -0.30 20.84 -7.80
C LYS A 182 1.09 20.59 -8.37
N TRP A 183 1.90 19.79 -7.66
CA TRP A 183 3.25 19.45 -8.06
C TRP A 183 3.33 18.71 -9.39
N THR A 184 2.42 17.78 -9.66
CA THR A 184 2.45 16.96 -10.86
C THR A 184 1.77 17.62 -12.07
N ARG A 185 0.75 18.46 -11.87
CA ARG A 185 0.01 19.08 -12.97
C ARG A 185 0.56 20.40 -13.48
N GLU A 186 1.35 21.13 -12.66
CA GLU A 186 1.91 22.42 -13.03
C GLU A 186 3.38 22.29 -13.45
N HIS A 187 3.79 23.06 -14.43
CA HIS A 187 5.19 23.19 -14.86
C HIS A 187 5.70 24.59 -14.55
N PRO A 188 7.00 24.74 -14.21
CA PRO A 188 7.61 26.07 -14.09
C PRO A 188 7.51 26.80 -15.44
N SER A 189 6.98 28.01 -15.41
CA SER A 189 6.87 28.83 -16.62
C SER A 189 8.25 29.30 -17.09
N GLY A 190 8.50 29.21 -18.39
CA GLY A 190 9.72 29.73 -19.03
C GLY A 190 10.96 28.85 -18.90
N GLU A 191 10.89 27.68 -18.25
CA GLU A 191 12.03 26.77 -18.13
C GLU A 191 12.17 25.78 -19.29
N PHE A 192 11.08 25.56 -20.03
CA PHE A 192 11.04 24.61 -21.15
C PHE A 192 10.49 25.29 -22.41
N ALA A 193 10.95 24.82 -23.58
CA ALA A 193 10.49 25.33 -24.87
C ALA A 193 9.00 25.02 -25.14
N SER A 194 8.51 23.92 -24.54
CA SER A 194 7.10 23.49 -24.61
C SER A 194 6.73 22.66 -23.38
N THR A 195 5.44 22.51 -23.10
CA THR A 195 4.93 21.62 -22.06
C THR A 195 5.30 20.16 -22.35
N LEU A 196 5.34 19.77 -23.62
CA LEU A 196 5.79 18.45 -24.04
C LEU A 196 7.25 18.18 -23.64
N ASP A 197 8.15 19.16 -23.85
CA ASP A 197 9.56 19.06 -23.43
C ASP A 197 9.67 19.03 -21.90
N GLY A 198 8.84 19.79 -21.21
CA GLY A 198 8.72 19.76 -19.77
C GLY A 198 8.34 18.36 -19.25
N TRP A 199 7.35 17.71 -19.85
CA TRP A 199 6.97 16.34 -19.49
C TRP A 199 8.03 15.31 -19.84
N ARG A 200 8.64 15.42 -21.02
CA ARG A 200 9.76 14.55 -21.43
C ARG A 200 10.91 14.62 -20.43
N ARG A 201 11.24 15.82 -19.96
CA ARG A 201 12.28 16.01 -18.94
C ARG A 201 11.86 15.49 -17.58
N ARG A 202 10.63 15.78 -17.14
CA ARG A 202 10.11 15.38 -15.83
C ARG A 202 10.17 13.88 -15.59
N VAL A 203 9.75 13.08 -16.57
CA VAL A 203 9.75 11.61 -16.43
C VAL A 203 11.14 10.99 -16.44
N GLN A 204 12.18 11.77 -16.74
CA GLN A 204 13.58 11.33 -16.67
C GLN A 204 14.30 11.76 -15.40
N MET A 205 13.63 12.56 -14.55
CA MET A 205 14.26 13.17 -13.37
C MET A 205 14.01 12.38 -12.11
N GLY A 206 14.93 12.55 -11.15
CA GLY A 206 14.80 11.98 -9.80
C GLY A 206 15.21 10.51 -9.73
N GLN A 207 14.95 9.92 -8.59
CA GLN A 207 15.37 8.55 -8.25
C GLN A 207 14.77 7.47 -9.14
N ARG A 208 13.53 7.70 -9.58
CA ARG A 208 12.73 6.79 -10.41
C ARG A 208 12.59 7.27 -11.84
N GLY A 209 13.49 8.18 -12.29
CA GLY A 209 13.44 8.71 -13.64
C GLY A 209 13.52 7.64 -14.72
N GLY A 210 14.35 6.63 -14.55
CA GLY A 210 14.41 5.48 -15.46
C GLY A 210 13.08 4.72 -15.53
N GLU A 211 12.49 4.39 -14.38
CA GLU A 211 11.21 3.69 -14.29
C GLU A 211 10.05 4.52 -14.89
N MET A 212 9.99 5.82 -14.55
CA MET A 212 8.98 6.71 -15.14
C MET A 212 9.12 6.83 -16.66
N ALA A 213 10.35 6.91 -17.17
CA ALA A 213 10.61 6.95 -18.61
C ALA A 213 10.18 5.65 -19.29
N ASP A 214 10.38 4.50 -18.65
CA ASP A 214 9.91 3.20 -19.14
C ASP A 214 8.39 3.14 -19.24
N TRP A 215 7.68 3.52 -18.17
CA TRP A 215 6.21 3.59 -18.22
C TRP A 215 5.71 4.54 -19.32
N MET A 216 6.37 5.68 -19.50
CA MET A 216 6.00 6.62 -20.56
C MET A 216 6.28 6.05 -21.96
N ARG A 217 7.38 5.31 -22.16
CA ARG A 217 7.66 4.63 -23.44
C ARG A 217 6.58 3.61 -23.79
N ARG A 218 6.05 2.87 -22.80
CA ARG A 218 4.94 1.92 -23.00
C ARG A 218 3.64 2.57 -23.42
N LEU A 219 3.40 3.82 -23.04
CA LEU A 219 2.26 4.60 -23.53
C LEU A 219 2.47 5.09 -24.98
N GLY A 220 3.70 5.07 -25.48
CA GLY A 220 4.06 5.60 -26.76
C GLY A 220 4.06 7.15 -26.83
N PRO A 221 4.34 7.74 -27.99
CA PRO A 221 4.28 9.20 -28.18
C PRO A 221 2.96 9.83 -27.77
N ARG A 222 1.84 9.11 -27.96
CA ARG A 222 0.48 9.55 -27.57
C ARG A 222 0.36 9.79 -26.07
N GLY A 223 1.11 9.06 -25.25
CA GLY A 223 1.16 9.26 -23.79
C GLY A 223 1.73 10.63 -23.41
N LEU A 224 2.91 10.97 -23.89
CA LEU A 224 3.50 12.29 -23.64
C LEU A 224 2.62 13.43 -24.12
N GLN A 225 2.00 13.29 -25.29
CA GLN A 225 1.05 14.26 -25.84
C GLN A 225 -0.14 14.44 -24.91
N MET A 226 -0.75 13.36 -24.45
CA MET A 226 -1.89 13.37 -23.53
C MET A 226 -1.56 14.13 -22.23
N PHE A 227 -0.40 13.91 -21.63
CA PHE A 227 0.04 14.62 -20.42
C PHE A 227 0.30 16.11 -20.70
N SER A 228 0.89 16.43 -21.86
CA SER A 228 1.14 17.82 -22.28
C SER A 228 -0.16 18.59 -22.46
N GLU A 229 -1.08 18.07 -23.26
CA GLU A 229 -2.39 18.67 -23.54
C GLU A 229 -3.21 18.88 -22.25
N TRP A 230 -3.13 17.93 -21.31
CA TRP A 230 -3.75 18.06 -20.00
C TRP A 230 -3.20 19.24 -19.20
N SER A 231 -1.87 19.39 -19.12
CA SER A 231 -1.23 20.52 -18.42
C SER A 231 -1.51 21.85 -19.10
N ASP A 232 -1.53 21.88 -20.44
CA ASP A 232 -1.83 23.09 -21.22
C ASP A 232 -3.25 23.60 -20.94
N ARG A 233 -4.25 22.70 -20.91
CA ARG A 233 -5.64 23.08 -20.59
C ARG A 233 -5.78 23.60 -19.17
N ILE A 234 -5.12 22.99 -18.18
CA ILE A 234 -5.12 23.47 -16.79
C ILE A 234 -4.47 24.86 -16.71
N THR A 235 -3.36 25.07 -17.43
CA THR A 235 -2.69 26.37 -17.49
C THR A 235 -3.58 27.43 -18.13
N ALA A 236 -4.34 27.05 -19.16
CA ALA A 236 -5.31 27.91 -19.84
C ALA A 236 -6.58 28.21 -19.00
N GLY A 237 -6.73 27.59 -17.82
CA GLY A 237 -7.80 27.89 -16.87
C GLY A 237 -8.86 26.79 -16.70
N GLU A 238 -8.70 25.62 -17.34
CA GLU A 238 -9.61 24.49 -17.11
C GLU A 238 -9.53 24.05 -15.64
N VAL A 239 -10.68 23.86 -15.00
CA VAL A 239 -10.81 23.40 -13.62
C VAL A 239 -11.79 22.22 -13.53
N PRO A 240 -11.58 21.27 -12.61
CA PRO A 240 -12.49 20.15 -12.46
C PRO A 240 -13.81 20.55 -11.79
N ALA A 241 -14.82 19.71 -11.97
CA ALA A 241 -16.07 19.81 -11.23
C ALA A 241 -15.80 19.76 -9.71
N ALA A 242 -16.62 20.46 -8.93
CA ALA A 242 -16.47 20.49 -7.47
C ALA A 242 -16.74 19.11 -6.86
N PRO A 243 -15.87 18.61 -5.96
CA PRO A 243 -16.18 17.44 -5.17
C PRO A 243 -17.40 17.67 -4.28
N PRO A 244 -18.20 16.64 -3.98
CA PRO A 244 -19.27 16.78 -3.00
C PRO A 244 -18.68 17.01 -1.60
N ARG A 245 -19.32 17.87 -0.83
CA ARG A 245 -19.03 18.03 0.61
C ARG A 245 -19.44 16.76 1.38
N PRO A 246 -18.78 16.44 2.50
CA PRO A 246 -19.20 15.35 3.37
C PRO A 246 -20.69 15.41 3.76
N ARG A 247 -21.36 14.26 3.73
CA ARG A 247 -22.79 14.13 4.04
C ARG A 247 -23.08 12.82 4.79
N GLY A 248 -24.20 12.78 5.49
CA GLY A 248 -24.61 11.59 6.25
C GLY A 248 -23.50 11.13 7.21
N VAL A 249 -23.15 9.84 7.19
CA VAL A 249 -22.12 9.23 8.05
C VAL A 249 -20.75 9.87 7.85
N GLU A 250 -20.43 10.41 6.69
CA GLU A 250 -19.14 11.09 6.42
C GLU A 250 -18.89 12.28 7.37
N ARG A 251 -19.97 12.92 7.88
CA ARG A 251 -19.87 14.01 8.86
C ARG A 251 -19.54 13.53 10.27
N ASN A 252 -19.69 12.24 10.52
CA ASN A 252 -19.40 11.62 11.81
C ASN A 252 -17.91 11.25 11.95
N VAL A 253 -17.13 11.42 10.87
CA VAL A 253 -15.71 11.08 10.86
C VAL A 253 -14.91 12.05 11.72
N VAL A 254 -14.07 11.50 12.58
CA VAL A 254 -13.08 12.21 13.38
C VAL A 254 -11.71 11.72 12.95
N LEU A 255 -10.82 12.63 12.54
CA LEU A 255 -9.45 12.33 12.19
C LEU A 255 -8.51 12.84 13.26
N THR A 256 -7.54 12.03 13.65
CA THR A 256 -6.40 12.46 14.45
C THR A 256 -5.14 12.20 13.65
N GLN A 257 -4.25 13.19 13.52
CA GLN A 257 -3.04 13.09 12.72
C GLN A 257 -1.80 13.40 13.55
N TRP A 258 -0.75 12.65 13.31
CA TRP A 258 0.60 12.87 13.86
C TRP A 258 1.63 12.89 12.76
N GLU A 259 2.64 13.75 12.86
CA GLU A 259 3.88 13.58 12.13
C GLU A 259 4.76 12.61 12.91
N TRP A 260 5.30 11.57 12.28
CA TRP A 260 5.95 10.50 13.02
C TRP A 260 7.30 10.00 12.46
N THR A 261 7.85 10.72 11.49
CA THR A 261 9.21 10.49 11.00
C THR A 261 9.95 11.81 10.80
N ASN A 262 11.16 11.77 10.26
CA ASN A 262 11.86 12.96 9.80
C ASN A 262 11.33 13.46 8.45
N ASN A 263 11.76 14.65 8.03
CA ASN A 263 11.31 15.30 6.78
C ASN A 263 11.60 14.49 5.51
N MET A 264 12.48 13.52 5.58
CA MET A 264 12.94 12.72 4.46
C MET A 264 12.45 11.27 4.57
N GLY A 265 11.63 10.98 5.57
CA GLY A 265 11.06 9.67 5.76
C GLY A 265 9.99 9.33 4.73
N LYS A 266 9.82 8.04 4.50
CA LYS A 266 8.75 7.46 3.69
C LYS A 266 8.23 6.23 4.41
N ILE A 267 7.01 6.32 4.92
CA ILE A 267 6.33 5.17 5.51
C ILE A 267 5.61 4.41 4.41
N HIS A 268 5.79 3.10 4.36
CA HIS A 268 5.06 2.28 3.39
C HIS A 268 3.92 1.53 4.05
N ASP A 269 3.95 1.05 5.19
CA ASP A 269 2.87 0.35 5.88
C ASP A 269 3.02 0.56 7.38
N GLU A 270 1.94 0.37 8.12
CA GLU A 270 1.92 0.41 9.58
C GLU A 270 1.19 -0.80 10.16
N VAL A 271 1.42 -1.05 11.45
CA VAL A 271 0.73 -2.04 12.26
C VAL A 271 0.48 -1.49 13.66
N SER A 272 -0.71 -1.71 14.17
CA SER A 272 -1.15 -1.30 15.51
C SER A 272 -1.51 -2.46 16.42
N THR A 273 -1.82 -3.64 15.84
CA THR A 273 -2.30 -4.82 16.54
C THR A 273 -2.07 -6.10 15.74
N ASP A 274 -2.40 -7.26 16.32
CA ASP A 274 -2.60 -8.48 15.54
C ASP A 274 -3.97 -8.43 14.87
N LYS A 275 -3.99 -8.51 13.53
CA LYS A 275 -5.23 -8.51 12.76
C LYS A 275 -6.26 -9.56 13.24
N ARG A 276 -5.79 -10.69 13.78
CA ARG A 276 -6.63 -11.77 14.30
C ARG A 276 -7.21 -11.45 15.68
N ASN A 277 -6.61 -10.50 16.40
CA ASN A 277 -7.03 -10.04 17.71
C ASN A 277 -6.86 -8.52 17.86
N PRO A 278 -7.87 -7.72 17.49
CA PRO A 278 -7.76 -6.25 17.45
C PRO A 278 -7.61 -5.60 18.83
N ARG A 279 -7.61 -6.37 19.93
CA ARG A 279 -7.36 -5.90 21.30
C ARG A 279 -5.92 -6.11 21.75
N LEU A 280 -5.16 -6.88 21.02
CA LEU A 280 -3.73 -7.00 21.29
C LEU A 280 -3.07 -5.64 21.13
N ASN A 281 -2.09 -5.30 21.98
CA ASN A 281 -1.43 -4.00 21.98
C ASN A 281 -2.39 -2.79 22.18
N ALA A 282 -3.51 -2.98 22.88
CA ALA A 282 -4.44 -1.89 23.21
C ALA A 282 -3.70 -0.74 23.90
N ASN A 283 -3.94 0.50 23.44
CA ASN A 283 -3.26 1.71 23.87
C ASN A 283 -1.72 1.72 23.67
N GLY A 284 -1.15 0.68 23.06
CA GLY A 284 0.27 0.59 22.81
C GLY A 284 0.73 1.40 21.60
N PRO A 285 2.06 1.40 21.33
CA PRO A 285 2.63 2.10 20.18
C PRO A 285 2.19 1.50 18.85
N ILE A 286 2.26 2.32 17.81
CA ILE A 286 2.02 1.95 16.41
C ILE A 286 3.37 1.94 15.71
N PHE A 287 3.58 0.94 14.86
CA PHE A 287 4.85 0.71 14.17
C PHE A 287 4.67 0.87 12.68
N GLY A 288 5.65 1.50 12.00
CA GLY A 288 5.63 1.71 10.56
C GLY A 288 6.96 1.38 9.90
N SER A 289 6.90 0.82 8.70
CA SER A 289 8.08 0.58 7.88
C SER A 289 8.52 1.88 7.20
N GLU A 290 9.57 2.51 7.73
CA GLU A 290 10.21 3.67 7.11
C GLU A 290 11.27 3.19 6.11
N ILE A 291 10.89 3.15 4.84
CA ILE A 291 11.64 2.47 3.78
C ILE A 291 12.72 3.35 3.12
N ALA A 292 12.74 4.64 3.38
CA ALA A 292 13.72 5.54 2.76
C ALA A 292 15.08 5.54 3.48
N ASN A 293 15.09 5.25 4.79
CA ASN A 293 16.30 5.36 5.62
C ASN A 293 16.52 4.14 6.53
N ASP A 294 15.81 3.03 6.31
CA ASP A 294 15.93 1.77 7.07
C ASP A 294 15.58 1.89 8.56
N TYR A 295 14.46 2.51 8.86
CA TYR A 295 13.95 2.59 10.22
C TYR A 295 12.63 1.86 10.39
N LEU A 296 12.41 1.36 11.58
CA LEU A 296 11.09 1.10 12.11
C LEU A 296 10.64 2.38 12.82
N ALA A 297 9.62 3.04 12.28
CA ALA A 297 9.01 4.19 12.93
C ALA A 297 8.08 3.72 14.04
N VAL A 298 8.05 4.44 15.15
CA VAL A 298 7.23 4.13 16.33
C VAL A 298 6.50 5.38 16.75
N LEU A 299 5.18 5.31 16.89
CA LEU A 299 4.35 6.36 17.48
C LEU A 299 3.67 5.85 18.74
N ASP A 300 3.87 6.54 19.85
CA ASP A 300 3.04 6.42 21.03
C ASP A 300 1.90 7.45 20.96
N PRO A 301 0.67 7.03 20.62
CA PRO A 301 -0.45 7.96 20.46
C PRO A 301 -0.97 8.52 21.78
N GLN A 302 -0.70 7.87 22.92
CA GLN A 302 -1.12 8.32 24.25
C GLN A 302 -0.25 9.49 24.74
N ARG A 303 1.03 9.48 24.34
CA ARG A 303 2.03 10.47 24.77
C ARG A 303 2.38 11.46 23.67
N ASN A 304 1.90 11.26 22.45
CA ASN A 304 2.24 12.02 21.25
C ASN A 304 3.76 12.05 21.00
N ILE A 305 4.41 10.90 21.12
CA ILE A 305 5.85 10.74 20.93
C ILE A 305 6.11 9.87 19.69
N ALA A 306 6.95 10.37 18.79
CA ALA A 306 7.40 9.63 17.63
C ALA A 306 8.91 9.36 17.71
N GLU A 307 9.31 8.13 17.43
CA GLU A 307 10.71 7.68 17.43
C GLU A 307 11.01 6.87 16.17
N MET A 308 12.29 6.74 15.83
CA MET A 308 12.76 5.88 14.74
C MET A 308 13.87 4.96 15.25
N MET A 309 13.71 3.66 15.04
CA MET A 309 14.69 2.65 15.39
C MET A 309 15.34 2.08 14.13
N ARG A 310 16.67 2.14 14.04
CA ARG A 310 17.38 1.60 12.87
C ARG A 310 17.29 0.08 12.83
N ILE A 311 16.92 -0.45 11.66
CA ILE A 311 16.83 -1.88 11.41
C ILE A 311 18.25 -2.41 11.13
N PRO A 312 18.69 -3.49 11.81
CA PRO A 312 19.99 -4.10 11.60
C PRO A 312 20.04 -4.94 10.32
N THR A 313 21.25 -5.24 9.84
CA THR A 313 21.53 -6.16 8.73
C THR A 313 22.41 -7.31 9.17
N LEU A 314 22.32 -8.49 8.53
CA LEU A 314 23.16 -9.65 8.83
C LEU A 314 24.60 -9.47 8.39
N VAL A 315 24.83 -8.63 7.40
CA VAL A 315 26.15 -8.26 6.93
C VAL A 315 26.39 -6.77 7.13
N PRO A 316 27.65 -6.32 7.23
CA PRO A 316 27.96 -4.90 7.34
C PRO A 316 27.31 -4.07 6.23
N ARG A 317 26.79 -2.88 6.55
CA ARG A 317 26.10 -1.99 5.61
C ARG A 317 26.94 -1.64 4.39
N GLU A 318 28.24 -1.50 4.56
CA GLU A 318 29.20 -1.18 3.49
C GLU A 318 29.21 -2.29 2.43
N LYS A 319 29.13 -3.56 2.86
CA LYS A 319 29.02 -4.71 1.95
C LYS A 319 27.66 -4.76 1.25
N MET A 320 26.59 -4.40 1.93
CA MET A 320 25.28 -4.26 1.34
C MET A 320 25.27 -3.15 0.27
N ASN A 321 25.84 -1.98 0.61
CA ASN A 321 25.95 -0.86 -0.30
C ASN A 321 26.68 -1.20 -1.59
N ALA A 322 27.82 -1.89 -1.50
CA ALA A 322 28.59 -2.33 -2.66
C ALA A 322 27.79 -3.24 -3.61
N SER A 323 26.94 -4.10 -3.05
CA SER A 323 26.13 -5.06 -3.83
C SER A 323 24.94 -4.42 -4.53
N TYR A 324 24.32 -3.39 -3.93
CA TYR A 324 23.18 -2.68 -4.47
C TYR A 324 23.54 -1.44 -5.30
N GLY A 325 24.77 -0.94 -5.19
CA GLY A 325 25.21 0.30 -5.81
C GLY A 325 25.18 0.32 -7.34
N GLN A 326 25.13 -0.84 -7.97
CA GLN A 326 25.09 -0.97 -9.45
C GLN A 326 23.71 -1.34 -10.02
N GLU A 327 22.79 -1.88 -9.23
CA GLU A 327 21.52 -2.44 -9.73
C GLU A 327 20.26 -1.79 -9.15
N GLY A 328 20.22 -0.47 -9.06
CA GLY A 328 18.91 0.19 -9.18
C GLY A 328 18.03 0.34 -7.94
N ILE A 329 18.41 -0.01 -6.69
CA ILE A 329 17.80 0.64 -5.52
C ILE A 329 18.59 1.92 -5.22
N LYS A 330 18.69 2.77 -6.21
CA LYS A 330 19.26 4.11 -6.08
C LYS A 330 18.20 4.99 -5.46
N THR A 331 18.13 4.99 -4.16
CA THR A 331 17.43 6.06 -3.44
C THR A 331 18.15 7.37 -3.67
N SER A 332 17.42 8.47 -3.71
CA SER A 332 17.85 9.80 -4.14
C SER A 332 19.27 10.17 -3.78
N ARG A 333 19.99 10.57 -4.76
CA ARG A 333 21.17 11.40 -4.60
C ARG A 333 20.71 12.86 -4.35
N ILE A 334 20.33 13.15 -3.15
CA ILE A 334 20.51 14.50 -2.64
C ILE A 334 21.96 14.52 -2.20
N ALA A 335 22.76 15.44 -2.73
CA ALA A 335 24.22 15.40 -2.77
C ALA A 335 24.95 15.18 -1.41
N ASP A 336 24.28 15.33 -0.29
CA ASP A 336 24.89 15.24 1.05
C ASP A 336 24.29 14.12 1.92
N LEU A 337 23.46 13.25 1.36
CA LEU A 337 22.81 12.20 2.12
C LEU A 337 23.12 10.86 1.48
N ASP A 338 24.06 10.15 2.09
CA ASP A 338 24.35 8.75 1.77
C ASP A 338 23.10 7.89 2.11
N ARG A 339 22.11 7.95 1.23
CA ARG A 339 20.78 7.34 1.40
C ARG A 339 20.68 6.04 0.64
N PHE A 340 21.48 5.14 1.08
CA PHE A 340 21.29 3.76 0.73
C PHE A 340 20.42 3.10 1.82
N ASN A 341 19.30 2.48 1.42
CA ASN A 341 18.43 1.73 2.31
C ASN A 341 18.53 0.22 2.06
N PRO A 342 19.62 -0.43 2.52
CA PRO A 342 19.87 -1.83 2.24
C PRO A 342 18.80 -2.77 2.82
N THR A 343 18.03 -2.34 3.82
CA THR A 343 16.98 -3.19 4.39
C THR A 343 15.72 -3.15 3.53
N SER A 344 15.40 -2.01 2.90
CA SER A 344 14.18 -1.87 2.10
C SER A 344 12.98 -2.54 2.79
N ASN A 345 12.85 -2.27 4.10
CA ASN A 345 11.86 -2.91 4.98
C ASN A 345 10.43 -2.61 4.51
N HIS A 346 9.54 -3.59 4.70
CA HIS A 346 8.19 -3.51 4.16
C HIS A 346 7.19 -4.30 5.01
N ASN A 347 5.92 -3.93 4.94
CA ASN A 347 4.76 -4.64 5.43
C ASN A 347 4.90 -5.18 6.87
N PRO A 348 4.82 -4.32 7.90
CA PRO A 348 4.84 -4.76 9.28
C PRO A 348 3.51 -5.45 9.64
N MET A 349 3.59 -6.56 10.36
CA MET A 349 2.45 -7.26 10.96
C MET A 349 2.78 -7.65 12.40
N MET A 350 1.78 -7.73 13.26
CA MET A 350 1.97 -8.14 14.65
C MET A 350 1.55 -9.60 14.85
N ASP A 351 2.36 -10.36 15.58
CA ASP A 351 2.01 -11.72 15.98
C ASP A 351 1.23 -11.74 17.32
N SER A 352 0.75 -12.91 17.72
CA SER A 352 -0.01 -13.09 18.96
C SER A 352 0.78 -12.75 20.24
N LYS A 353 2.10 -12.64 20.16
CA LYS A 353 3.00 -12.27 21.25
C LYS A 353 3.29 -10.77 21.30
N GLY A 354 2.74 -9.98 20.35
CA GLY A 354 2.95 -8.55 20.21
C GLY A 354 4.29 -8.18 19.57
N ARG A 355 4.96 -9.12 18.89
CA ARG A 355 6.18 -8.84 18.11
C ARG A 355 5.80 -8.28 16.76
N VAL A 356 6.57 -7.32 16.27
CA VAL A 356 6.36 -6.66 14.99
C VAL A 356 7.22 -7.32 13.93
N TRP A 357 6.62 -8.14 13.10
CA TRP A 357 7.26 -8.82 11.97
C TRP A 357 7.20 -7.93 10.72
N TYR A 358 8.27 -7.93 9.94
CA TYR A 358 8.35 -7.18 8.68
C TYR A 358 9.33 -7.86 7.72
N THR A 359 9.15 -7.63 6.42
CA THR A 359 10.10 -8.10 5.40
C THR A 359 11.24 -7.10 5.26
N ALA A 360 12.49 -7.59 5.16
CA ALA A 360 13.66 -6.73 5.04
C ALA A 360 14.79 -7.44 4.33
N THR A 361 15.59 -6.70 3.57
CA THR A 361 16.82 -7.20 2.97
C THR A 361 17.93 -7.23 4.01
N LEU A 362 18.37 -8.40 4.40
CA LEU A 362 19.35 -8.61 5.47
C LEU A 362 20.74 -8.95 4.94
N ARG A 363 20.83 -9.42 3.69
CA ARG A 363 22.07 -9.79 2.99
C ARG A 363 21.99 -9.42 1.50
N PRO A 364 23.14 -9.37 0.79
CA PRO A 364 23.13 -9.16 -0.66
C PRO A 364 22.34 -10.23 -1.40
N PRO A 365 21.50 -9.88 -2.39
CA PRO A 365 20.64 -10.84 -3.10
C PRO A 365 21.40 -11.92 -3.88
N ALA A 366 22.63 -11.61 -4.31
CA ALA A 366 23.48 -12.56 -5.05
C ALA A 366 24.05 -13.69 -4.20
N SER A 367 24.04 -13.56 -2.86
CA SER A 367 24.56 -14.58 -1.96
C SER A 367 23.47 -15.55 -1.53
N GLN A 368 23.31 -16.65 -2.28
CA GLN A 368 22.38 -17.71 -1.90
C GLN A 368 23.02 -18.61 -0.84
N PRO A 369 22.43 -18.75 0.36
CA PRO A 369 22.93 -19.61 1.41
C PRO A 369 22.98 -21.08 1.00
N GLU A 370 23.87 -21.84 1.63
CA GLU A 370 24.07 -23.26 1.31
C GLU A 370 22.78 -24.12 1.40
N PRO A 371 21.92 -23.95 2.45
CA PRO A 371 20.67 -24.72 2.53
C PRO A 371 19.68 -24.45 1.41
N CYS A 372 19.88 -23.37 0.65
CA CYS A 372 18.99 -22.96 -0.43
C CYS A 372 19.39 -23.52 -1.81
N LYS A 373 20.53 -24.19 -1.89
CA LYS A 373 21.06 -24.73 -3.14
C LYS A 373 20.55 -26.13 -3.42
N ALA A 374 20.50 -26.52 -4.69
CA ALA A 374 20.31 -27.90 -5.08
C ALA A 374 21.45 -28.77 -4.54
N GLY A 375 21.12 -29.99 -4.11
CA GLY A 375 22.09 -30.90 -3.49
C GLY A 375 22.38 -30.62 -2.02
N SER A 376 21.72 -29.65 -1.39
CA SER A 376 21.88 -29.32 0.04
C SER A 376 21.22 -30.30 0.99
N GLY A 377 20.35 -31.19 0.47
CA GLY A 377 19.52 -32.09 1.27
C GLY A 377 18.29 -31.42 1.89
N ASN A 378 18.05 -30.13 1.64
CA ASN A 378 16.81 -29.46 2.03
C ASN A 378 15.70 -29.85 1.07
N LYS A 379 14.64 -30.48 1.57
CA LYS A 379 13.54 -31.02 0.74
C LYS A 379 12.89 -29.98 -0.19
N TYR A 380 12.81 -28.71 0.24
CA TYR A 380 12.25 -27.64 -0.57
C TYR A 380 13.20 -27.22 -1.69
N SER A 381 14.51 -27.14 -1.41
CA SER A 381 15.53 -26.84 -2.42
C SER A 381 15.64 -27.95 -3.46
N GLU A 382 15.51 -29.21 -3.03
CA GLU A 382 15.51 -30.38 -3.96
C GLU A 382 14.21 -30.41 -4.80
N TYR A 383 13.09 -30.01 -4.21
CA TYR A 383 11.81 -29.99 -4.94
C TYR A 383 11.74 -28.86 -5.96
N PHE A 384 12.08 -27.63 -5.54
CA PHE A 384 12.08 -26.44 -6.39
C PHE A 384 13.19 -25.48 -5.96
N THR A 385 14.30 -25.52 -6.67
CA THR A 385 15.47 -24.69 -6.42
C THR A 385 15.24 -23.25 -6.84
N LEU A 386 15.53 -22.30 -5.96
CA LEU A 386 15.45 -20.86 -6.23
C LEU A 386 16.84 -20.31 -6.56
N ALA A 387 16.93 -19.59 -7.69
CA ALA A 387 18.22 -19.02 -8.14
C ALA A 387 18.76 -17.96 -7.20
N ARG A 388 17.88 -17.20 -6.55
CA ARG A 388 18.22 -16.14 -5.59
C ARG A 388 17.05 -15.81 -4.68
N ALA A 389 17.35 -15.31 -3.48
CA ALA A 389 16.40 -14.68 -2.60
C ALA A 389 16.47 -13.14 -2.70
N GLY A 390 15.35 -12.48 -2.51
CA GLY A 390 15.29 -11.03 -2.39
C GLY A 390 15.36 -10.55 -0.94
N ARG A 391 14.32 -9.83 -0.49
CA ARG A 391 14.14 -9.51 0.93
C ARG A 391 13.99 -10.78 1.74
N ASN A 392 14.38 -10.70 2.99
CA ASN A 392 14.20 -11.74 4.00
C ASN A 392 13.10 -11.32 4.98
N VAL A 393 13.08 -11.87 6.18
CA VAL A 393 12.12 -11.51 7.23
C VAL A 393 12.84 -11.21 8.55
N SER A 394 12.24 -10.31 9.32
CA SER A 394 12.75 -9.92 10.63
C SER A 394 11.60 -9.60 11.55
N TYR A 395 11.83 -9.58 12.86
CA TYR A 395 10.88 -9.00 13.79
C TYR A 395 11.59 -8.16 14.87
N TYR A 396 10.83 -7.22 15.41
CA TYR A 396 11.16 -6.44 16.60
C TYR A 396 10.26 -6.89 17.75
N ASP A 397 10.84 -7.20 18.89
CA ASP A 397 10.11 -7.48 20.14
C ASP A 397 10.08 -6.21 21.01
N PRO A 398 8.94 -5.54 21.16
CA PRO A 398 8.81 -4.31 21.96
C PRO A 398 9.14 -4.53 23.46
N ARG A 399 8.92 -5.74 23.97
CA ARG A 399 9.14 -6.05 25.40
C ARG A 399 10.63 -6.16 25.74
N THR A 400 11.41 -6.76 24.84
CA THR A 400 12.86 -6.93 25.02
C THR A 400 13.67 -5.84 24.31
N ARG A 401 13.02 -5.07 23.41
CA ARG A 401 13.63 -4.06 22.54
C ARG A 401 14.71 -4.62 21.64
N ARG A 402 14.55 -5.86 21.18
CA ARG A 402 15.52 -6.57 20.33
C ARG A 402 14.94 -6.90 18.97
N PHE A 403 15.82 -6.91 17.99
CA PHE A 403 15.53 -7.42 16.66
C PHE A 403 16.00 -8.86 16.53
N ALA A 404 15.23 -9.67 15.81
CA ALA A 404 15.64 -10.97 15.31
C ALA A 404 15.56 -10.98 13.80
N MET A 405 16.59 -11.53 13.14
CA MET A 405 16.70 -11.55 11.68
C MET A 405 16.71 -13.00 11.23
N ILE A 406 15.85 -13.32 10.26
CA ILE A 406 15.72 -14.67 9.70
C ILE A 406 16.03 -14.60 8.22
N ASP A 407 17.10 -15.28 7.83
CA ASP A 407 17.49 -15.43 6.43
C ASP A 407 16.59 -16.44 5.73
N THR A 408 16.15 -16.16 4.50
CA THR A 408 15.22 -16.99 3.74
C THR A 408 15.81 -17.42 2.40
N CYS A 409 15.41 -18.60 1.92
CA CYS A 409 15.75 -19.06 0.58
C CYS A 409 14.94 -18.38 -0.51
N PHE A 410 13.77 -17.84 -0.17
CA PHE A 410 12.84 -17.18 -1.08
C PHE A 410 12.81 -15.66 -0.83
N GLY A 411 12.41 -14.92 -1.84
CA GLY A 411 12.18 -13.47 -1.68
C GLY A 411 10.86 -13.18 -0.98
N THR A 412 10.82 -12.09 -0.23
CA THR A 412 9.66 -11.66 0.56
C THR A 412 9.26 -10.23 0.22
N HIS A 413 7.97 -9.91 0.34
CA HIS A 413 7.46 -8.55 0.18
C HIS A 413 6.30 -8.29 1.14
N HIS A 414 5.20 -9.03 1.03
CA HIS A 414 4.12 -9.03 2.00
C HIS A 414 4.15 -10.28 2.86
N LEU A 415 3.65 -10.16 4.08
CA LEU A 415 3.50 -11.26 5.01
C LEU A 415 2.12 -11.26 5.65
N GLN A 416 1.66 -12.44 6.07
CA GLN A 416 0.41 -12.60 6.79
C GLN A 416 0.46 -13.84 7.67
N PHE A 417 -0.11 -13.76 8.87
CA PHE A 417 -0.18 -14.89 9.79
C PHE A 417 -1.37 -15.80 9.48
N GLY A 418 -1.13 -17.10 9.51
CA GLY A 418 -2.17 -18.11 9.61
C GLY A 418 -2.76 -18.18 11.02
N SER A 419 -3.89 -18.88 11.14
CA SER A 419 -4.53 -19.18 12.43
C SER A 419 -4.26 -20.61 12.91
N ASP A 420 -3.20 -21.24 12.37
CA ASP A 420 -2.78 -22.58 12.72
C ASP A 420 -2.01 -22.62 14.06
N ALA A 421 -1.84 -23.82 14.62
CA ALA A 421 -1.19 -24.03 15.91
C ALA A 421 0.31 -23.68 15.93
N ASN A 422 0.93 -23.52 14.77
CA ASN A 422 2.33 -23.11 14.61
C ASN A 422 2.49 -21.60 14.47
N GLU A 423 1.38 -20.86 14.38
CA GLU A 423 1.37 -19.44 14.09
C GLU A 423 2.23 -19.11 12.85
N THR A 424 1.99 -19.86 11.77
CA THR A 424 2.79 -19.77 10.55
C THR A 424 2.64 -18.40 9.92
N VAL A 425 3.75 -17.72 9.65
CA VAL A 425 3.77 -16.51 8.84
C VAL A 425 4.05 -16.89 7.39
N PHE A 426 3.12 -16.53 6.51
CA PHE A 426 3.23 -16.74 5.07
C PHE A 426 3.75 -15.48 4.38
N LEU A 427 4.48 -15.68 3.30
CA LEU A 427 5.23 -14.64 2.60
C LEU A 427 5.09 -14.78 1.09
N GLY A 428 4.90 -13.65 0.42
CA GLY A 428 4.85 -13.57 -1.05
C GLY A 428 5.75 -12.46 -1.56
N GLN A 429 6.03 -12.48 -2.86
CA GLN A 429 6.83 -11.45 -3.54
C GLN A 429 6.25 -11.16 -4.93
N PRO A 430 6.08 -9.89 -5.34
CA PRO A 430 5.80 -9.52 -6.72
C PRO A 430 6.90 -10.06 -7.66
N GLY A 431 6.49 -10.68 -8.77
CA GLY A 431 7.42 -11.36 -9.68
C GLY A 431 8.00 -12.68 -9.15
N GLY A 432 7.58 -13.13 -7.95
CA GLY A 432 7.99 -14.40 -7.36
C GLY A 432 7.26 -15.60 -7.97
N SER A 433 7.87 -16.77 -7.84
CA SER A 433 7.35 -18.05 -8.34
C SER A 433 6.88 -19.00 -7.23
N VAL A 434 6.97 -18.56 -5.97
CA VAL A 434 6.64 -19.37 -4.79
C VAL A 434 5.89 -18.55 -3.75
N PHE A 435 5.09 -19.24 -2.93
CA PHE A 435 4.75 -18.80 -1.59
C PHE A 435 5.71 -19.44 -0.60
N GLY A 436 6.28 -18.64 0.30
CA GLY A 436 7.12 -19.12 1.38
C GLY A 436 6.44 -18.95 2.73
N TRP A 437 6.99 -19.58 3.77
CA TRP A 437 6.52 -19.43 5.14
C TRP A 437 7.62 -19.67 6.17
N ILE A 438 7.35 -19.20 7.39
CA ILE A 438 8.11 -19.51 8.59
C ILE A 438 7.14 -20.09 9.63
N ASN A 439 7.45 -21.28 10.16
CA ASN A 439 6.83 -21.82 11.37
C ASN A 439 7.40 -21.06 12.57
N THR A 440 6.66 -20.06 13.09
CA THR A 440 7.19 -19.17 14.13
C THR A 440 7.39 -19.89 15.45
N LYS A 441 6.57 -20.89 15.76
CA LYS A 441 6.72 -21.72 16.96
C LYS A 441 8.02 -22.54 16.93
N LEU A 442 8.28 -23.21 15.81
CA LEU A 442 9.54 -23.97 15.64
C LEU A 442 10.76 -23.05 15.69
N PHE A 443 10.66 -21.86 15.11
CA PHE A 443 11.73 -20.86 15.22
C PHE A 443 11.96 -20.41 16.66
N ASP A 444 10.90 -20.15 17.43
CA ASP A 444 11.00 -19.77 18.83
C ASP A 444 11.60 -20.86 19.72
N GLU A 445 11.31 -22.13 19.40
CA GLU A 445 11.82 -23.29 20.14
C GLU A 445 13.30 -23.58 19.84
N THR A 446 13.72 -23.35 18.61
CA THR A 446 15.06 -23.81 18.13
C THR A 446 16.04 -22.70 17.80
N GLY A 447 15.58 -21.50 17.50
CA GLY A 447 16.38 -20.42 16.92
C GLY A 447 16.85 -20.69 15.49
N ASP A 448 16.42 -21.81 14.87
CA ASP A 448 16.87 -22.26 13.57
C ASP A 448 15.89 -21.86 12.45
N GLY A 449 16.20 -20.75 11.77
CA GLY A 449 15.40 -20.26 10.65
C GLY A 449 15.39 -21.20 9.44
N TRP A 450 16.43 -22.00 9.25
CA TRP A 450 16.52 -22.94 8.12
C TRP A 450 15.57 -24.12 8.28
N ARG A 451 15.40 -24.60 9.50
CA ARG A 451 14.43 -25.65 9.84
C ARG A 451 13.00 -25.15 9.87
N ALA A 452 12.81 -23.88 10.22
CA ALA A 452 11.50 -23.28 10.41
C ALA A 452 10.84 -22.83 9.09
N GLN A 453 11.57 -22.76 7.97
CA GLN A 453 11.05 -22.25 6.70
C GLN A 453 10.70 -23.36 5.71
N GLY A 454 9.78 -23.00 4.80
CA GLY A 454 9.44 -23.82 3.63
C GLY A 454 8.86 -22.95 2.53
N TRP A 455 8.72 -23.53 1.33
CA TRP A 455 8.09 -22.88 0.20
C TRP A 455 7.51 -23.86 -0.80
N CYS A 456 6.52 -23.42 -1.57
CA CYS A 456 5.97 -24.15 -2.68
C CYS A 456 5.92 -23.33 -3.95
N PRO A 457 6.30 -23.90 -5.09
CA PRO A 457 5.95 -23.33 -6.38
C PRO A 457 4.44 -23.36 -6.59
N THR A 458 3.94 -22.47 -7.42
CA THR A 458 2.51 -22.41 -7.75
C THR A 458 2.25 -23.24 -9.00
N VAL A 459 1.86 -24.50 -8.79
CA VAL A 459 1.53 -25.44 -9.86
C VAL A 459 0.04 -25.78 -9.78
N VAL A 460 -0.64 -25.63 -10.92
CA VAL A 460 -2.06 -25.92 -11.09
C VAL A 460 -2.20 -27.34 -11.61
N ASP A 461 -3.07 -28.11 -10.99
CA ASP A 461 -3.47 -29.44 -11.45
C ASP A 461 -4.29 -29.30 -12.76
N THR A 462 -3.60 -29.32 -13.88
CA THR A 462 -4.22 -29.20 -15.21
C THR A 462 -4.52 -30.56 -15.88
N ASN A 463 -3.93 -31.65 -15.39
CA ASN A 463 -4.27 -32.97 -15.83
C ASN A 463 -5.51 -33.57 -15.11
N GLY A 464 -5.88 -32.98 -13.95
CA GLY A 464 -7.11 -33.31 -13.21
C GLY A 464 -7.00 -34.54 -12.34
N ASP A 465 -5.79 -35.00 -11.97
CA ASP A 465 -5.60 -36.24 -11.19
C ASP A 465 -5.55 -35.99 -9.67
N GLY A 466 -5.65 -34.73 -9.22
CA GLY A 466 -5.63 -34.31 -7.82
C GLY A 466 -4.23 -34.29 -7.18
N ARG A 467 -3.18 -34.36 -7.98
CA ARG A 467 -1.78 -34.38 -7.56
C ARG A 467 -0.93 -33.49 -8.46
N ILE A 468 0.21 -33.05 -7.95
CA ILE A 468 1.21 -32.36 -8.78
C ILE A 468 2.32 -33.32 -9.12
N THR A 469 2.49 -33.60 -10.43
CA THR A 469 3.53 -34.48 -10.98
C THR A 469 4.55 -33.70 -11.79
N LYS A 470 5.83 -34.15 -11.72
CA LYS A 470 6.92 -33.61 -12.55
C LYS A 470 7.16 -34.54 -13.75
N PRO A 471 7.59 -33.98 -14.90
CA PRO A 471 7.77 -32.58 -15.20
C PRO A 471 6.41 -31.91 -15.50
N TRP A 472 6.27 -30.66 -15.09
CA TRP A 472 5.14 -29.80 -15.43
C TRP A 472 5.46 -28.86 -16.59
N ASN A 473 4.45 -28.18 -17.14
CA ASN A 473 4.63 -27.12 -18.12
C ASN A 473 5.22 -25.88 -17.44
N GLU A 474 6.36 -25.43 -17.94
CA GLU A 474 7.01 -24.22 -17.43
C GLU A 474 6.55 -22.98 -18.18
N PRO A 475 6.27 -21.88 -17.49
CA PRO A 475 5.87 -20.64 -18.14
C PRO A 475 7.06 -19.98 -18.81
N ILE A 476 6.88 -19.55 -20.06
CA ILE A 476 7.81 -18.72 -20.79
C ILE A 476 7.23 -17.31 -20.84
N ARG A 477 8.01 -16.35 -20.40
CA ARG A 477 7.62 -14.96 -20.53
C ARG A 477 7.87 -14.48 -21.95
N ASN A 478 6.82 -14.11 -22.65
CA ASN A 478 6.96 -13.37 -23.90
C ASN A 478 7.43 -11.96 -23.55
N ARG A 479 8.71 -11.69 -23.79
CA ARG A 479 9.27 -10.35 -23.66
C ARG A 479 9.03 -9.60 -24.95
N ASP A 480 8.40 -8.42 -24.87
CA ASP A 480 8.45 -7.47 -25.97
C ASP A 480 9.92 -7.07 -26.15
N PRO A 481 10.52 -7.23 -27.35
CA PRO A 481 11.90 -6.84 -27.59
C PRO A 481 12.19 -5.35 -27.31
N GLN A 482 11.17 -4.51 -27.25
CA GLN A 482 11.28 -3.09 -26.92
C GLN A 482 11.25 -2.82 -25.41
N PHE A 483 10.82 -3.78 -24.58
CA PHE A 483 10.65 -3.61 -23.15
C PHE A 483 11.10 -4.88 -22.42
N GLU A 484 12.15 -4.76 -21.63
CA GLU A 484 12.77 -5.91 -20.93
C GLU A 484 11.87 -6.57 -19.88
N GLU A 485 10.76 -5.95 -19.50
CA GLU A 485 9.95 -6.37 -18.34
C GLU A 485 8.47 -6.69 -18.62
N ASP A 486 7.95 -6.49 -19.84
CA ASP A 486 6.52 -6.68 -20.06
C ASP A 486 6.12 -8.05 -20.56
N ILE A 487 5.25 -8.60 -19.77
CA ILE A 487 4.57 -9.85 -20.03
C ILE A 487 3.15 -9.50 -20.41
N ALA A 488 2.90 -9.30 -21.67
CA ALA A 488 1.52 -9.19 -22.16
C ALA A 488 0.80 -10.53 -22.00
N GLU A 489 1.51 -11.65 -22.18
CA GLU A 489 0.96 -13.00 -22.04
C GLU A 489 2.07 -14.01 -21.71
N VAL A 490 1.81 -14.87 -20.73
CA VAL A 490 2.69 -16.01 -20.45
C VAL A 490 2.38 -17.10 -21.46
N SER A 491 3.36 -17.48 -22.28
CA SER A 491 3.28 -18.66 -23.12
C SER A 491 3.98 -19.85 -22.46
N TYR A 492 3.68 -21.04 -22.96
CA TYR A 492 4.27 -22.28 -22.47
C TYR A 492 4.87 -23.02 -23.67
N GLU A 493 6.20 -23.12 -23.72
CA GLU A 493 6.86 -23.87 -24.78
C GLU A 493 6.58 -25.36 -24.64
N GLY A 494 6.14 -26.00 -25.74
CA GLY A 494 5.81 -27.42 -25.73
C GLY A 494 4.69 -27.78 -24.75
N PHE A 495 3.69 -26.88 -24.57
CA PHE A 495 2.56 -27.12 -23.69
C PHE A 495 1.90 -28.49 -23.96
N ASP A 496 1.87 -29.33 -22.94
CA ASP A 496 1.24 -30.63 -22.92
C ASP A 496 0.02 -30.61 -21.96
N PRO A 497 -1.21 -30.73 -22.44
CA PRO A 497 -2.41 -30.73 -21.61
C PRO A 497 -2.53 -31.91 -20.65
N LYS A 498 -1.65 -32.90 -20.77
CA LYS A 498 -1.57 -34.06 -19.85
C LYS A 498 -0.65 -33.79 -18.66
N ARG A 499 0.05 -32.66 -18.64
CA ARG A 499 0.94 -32.26 -17.56
C ARG A 499 0.33 -31.10 -16.78
N ASP A 500 0.68 -31.04 -15.53
CA ASP A 500 0.39 -29.88 -14.70
C ASP A 500 1.06 -28.62 -15.22
N THR A 501 0.65 -27.47 -14.76
CA THR A 501 1.16 -26.19 -15.26
C THR A 501 1.59 -25.30 -14.11
N ARG A 502 2.87 -24.91 -14.08
CA ARG A 502 3.37 -23.92 -13.17
C ARG A 502 2.95 -22.53 -13.65
N VAL A 503 2.41 -21.74 -12.76
CA VAL A 503 2.02 -20.35 -13.02
C VAL A 503 2.94 -19.39 -12.27
N GLU A 504 3.24 -18.24 -12.85
CA GLU A 504 3.94 -17.18 -12.14
C GLU A 504 2.93 -16.27 -11.45
N ILE A 505 3.07 -16.13 -10.14
CA ILE A 505 2.07 -15.41 -9.35
C ILE A 505 2.37 -13.93 -9.28
N GLY A 506 3.63 -13.57 -9.04
CA GLY A 506 3.98 -12.19 -8.71
C GLY A 506 3.05 -11.59 -7.66
N ALA A 507 2.71 -12.33 -6.59
CA ALA A 507 1.72 -11.91 -5.60
C ALA A 507 2.13 -10.61 -4.91
N TYR A 508 1.33 -9.56 -5.11
CA TYR A 508 1.49 -8.29 -4.38
C TYR A 508 0.75 -8.35 -3.05
N GLY A 509 -0.57 -8.36 -3.07
CA GLY A 509 -1.38 -8.61 -1.86
C GLY A 509 -1.34 -10.08 -1.45
N LEU A 510 -1.32 -10.33 -0.16
CA LEU A 510 -1.30 -11.68 0.42
C LEU A 510 -2.29 -11.77 1.59
N ILE A 511 -3.04 -12.86 1.65
CA ILE A 511 -3.93 -13.17 2.78
C ILE A 511 -3.98 -14.68 3.03
N VAL A 512 -4.22 -15.06 4.28
CA VAL A 512 -4.47 -16.46 4.67
C VAL A 512 -5.95 -16.60 5.02
N ALA A 513 -6.62 -17.49 4.33
CA ALA A 513 -8.03 -17.78 4.60
C ALA A 513 -8.20 -18.74 5.80
N ALA A 514 -9.41 -18.81 6.33
CA ALA A 514 -9.72 -19.65 7.52
C ALA A 514 -9.47 -21.15 7.29
N ASP A 515 -9.50 -21.62 6.04
CA ASP A 515 -9.17 -23.00 5.66
C ASP A 515 -7.66 -23.27 5.59
N GLY A 516 -6.82 -22.28 5.94
CA GLY A 516 -5.36 -22.36 5.89
C GLY A 516 -4.76 -22.15 4.50
N SER A 517 -5.57 -21.94 3.47
CA SER A 517 -5.07 -21.63 2.13
C SER A 517 -4.50 -20.21 2.06
N VAL A 518 -3.43 -20.07 1.30
CA VAL A 518 -2.76 -18.77 1.08
C VAL A 518 -3.22 -18.21 -0.26
N TRP A 519 -3.59 -16.93 -0.25
CA TRP A 519 -4.05 -16.25 -1.44
C TRP A 519 -3.15 -15.07 -1.79
N GLY A 520 -2.91 -14.88 -3.07
CA GLY A 520 -2.13 -13.76 -3.60
C GLY A 520 -2.86 -13.02 -4.71
N ALA A 521 -2.68 -11.70 -4.79
CA ALA A 521 -3.15 -10.87 -5.88
C ALA A 521 -1.99 -10.55 -6.83
N GLN A 522 -2.14 -10.91 -8.13
CA GLN A 522 -1.18 -10.61 -9.17
C GLN A 522 -1.50 -9.28 -9.84
N GLU A 523 -0.67 -8.28 -9.60
CA GLU A 523 -0.82 -6.95 -10.18
C GLU A 523 -0.39 -6.93 -11.65
N SER A 524 -1.31 -7.28 -12.54
CA SER A 524 -1.10 -7.32 -14.01
C SER A 524 -2.38 -6.97 -14.75
N TYR A 525 -2.35 -6.99 -16.09
CA TYR A 525 -3.54 -6.83 -16.93
C TYR A 525 -3.97 -8.19 -17.53
N PRO A 526 -5.22 -8.62 -17.31
CA PRO A 526 -6.19 -8.08 -16.36
C PRO A 526 -5.83 -8.38 -14.91
N GLY A 527 -4.98 -9.39 -14.64
CA GLY A 527 -4.56 -9.85 -13.34
C GLY A 527 -5.37 -11.01 -12.79
N LYS A 528 -4.82 -11.66 -11.76
CA LYS A 528 -5.36 -12.89 -11.21
C LYS A 528 -5.32 -12.90 -9.69
N LEU A 529 -6.23 -13.65 -9.06
CA LEU A 529 -6.02 -14.16 -7.72
C LEU A 529 -5.46 -15.59 -7.84
N VAL A 530 -4.55 -15.91 -6.96
CA VAL A 530 -3.92 -17.23 -6.88
C VAL A 530 -4.10 -17.78 -5.49
N ARG A 531 -4.63 -18.99 -5.37
CA ARG A 531 -4.79 -19.74 -4.13
C ARG A 531 -3.75 -20.85 -4.10
N LEU A 532 -3.11 -21.05 -2.96
CA LEU A 532 -2.25 -22.20 -2.70
C LEU A 532 -2.77 -22.97 -1.50
N SER A 533 -3.05 -24.25 -1.69
CA SER A 533 -3.27 -25.22 -0.61
C SER A 533 -1.99 -25.98 -0.35
N LEU A 534 -1.50 -26.03 0.87
CA LEU A 534 -0.26 -26.72 1.22
C LEU A 534 -0.43 -28.25 1.25
N GLY A 535 -1.64 -28.74 1.58
CA GLY A 535 -1.87 -30.15 1.81
C GLY A 535 -1.16 -30.68 3.07
N ALA A 536 -1.07 -31.98 3.19
CA ALA A 536 -0.56 -32.64 4.41
C ALA A 536 0.97 -32.77 4.46
N ASN A 537 1.64 -32.74 3.31
CA ASN A 537 3.09 -32.99 3.20
C ASN A 537 3.75 -32.03 2.18
N PRO A 538 3.84 -30.72 2.42
CA PRO A 538 4.53 -29.81 1.53
C PRO A 538 6.04 -30.14 1.45
N PRO A 539 6.70 -29.99 0.26
CA PRO A 539 6.15 -29.38 -0.96
C PRO A 539 5.36 -30.32 -1.87
N ASP A 540 5.34 -31.62 -1.66
CA ASP A 540 4.75 -32.61 -2.58
C ASP A 540 3.23 -32.52 -2.70
N SER A 541 2.57 -31.98 -1.69
CA SER A 541 1.10 -31.85 -1.62
C SER A 541 0.56 -30.47 -1.97
N CYS A 542 1.42 -29.55 -2.39
CA CYS A 542 1.01 -28.18 -2.72
C CYS A 542 0.26 -28.11 -4.05
N ILE A 543 -0.96 -27.58 -4.05
CA ILE A 543 -1.75 -27.38 -5.28
C ILE A 543 -2.19 -25.91 -5.35
N ALA A 544 -1.99 -25.29 -6.51
CA ALA A 544 -2.46 -23.95 -6.78
C ALA A 544 -3.74 -23.92 -7.62
N GLU A 545 -4.54 -22.88 -7.42
CA GLU A 545 -5.67 -22.51 -8.25
C GLU A 545 -5.52 -21.04 -8.66
N VAL A 546 -5.99 -20.69 -9.85
CA VAL A 546 -5.94 -19.31 -10.36
C VAL A 546 -7.31 -18.83 -10.81
N PHE A 547 -7.58 -17.53 -10.64
CA PHE A 547 -8.86 -16.89 -10.96
C PHE A 547 -8.60 -15.53 -11.58
N GLU A 548 -8.80 -15.41 -12.90
CA GLU A 548 -8.61 -14.18 -13.65
C GLU A 548 -9.73 -13.18 -13.32
N VAL A 549 -9.38 -11.91 -13.19
CA VAL A 549 -10.35 -10.82 -13.01
C VAL A 549 -11.23 -10.72 -14.27
N PRO A 550 -12.57 -10.59 -14.13
CA PRO A 550 -13.46 -10.42 -15.27
C PRO A 550 -13.04 -9.24 -16.15
N SER A 551 -12.78 -9.49 -17.43
CA SER A 551 -12.24 -8.52 -18.37
C SER A 551 -12.73 -8.78 -19.79
N GLU A 552 -12.33 -7.94 -20.73
CA GLU A 552 -12.61 -8.17 -22.17
C GLU A 552 -12.13 -9.54 -22.63
N ARG A 553 -11.03 -10.07 -22.06
CA ARG A 553 -10.51 -11.41 -22.37
C ARG A 553 -11.48 -12.54 -21.98
N MET A 554 -12.41 -12.27 -21.08
CA MET A 554 -13.50 -13.16 -20.68
C MET A 554 -14.84 -12.80 -21.34
N GLY A 555 -14.83 -11.93 -22.36
CA GLY A 555 -16.02 -11.48 -23.06
C GLY A 555 -16.89 -10.51 -22.24
N VAL A 556 -16.31 -9.82 -21.26
CA VAL A 556 -17.04 -8.79 -20.49
C VAL A 556 -16.89 -7.45 -21.21
N ASP A 557 -18.01 -6.79 -21.47
CA ASP A 557 -18.00 -5.43 -22.03
C ASP A 557 -17.28 -4.48 -21.04
N PRO A 558 -16.19 -3.81 -21.45
CA PRO A 558 -15.45 -2.88 -20.57
C PRO A 558 -16.28 -1.66 -20.17
N ASN A 559 -17.37 -1.37 -20.89
CA ASN A 559 -18.26 -0.27 -20.55
C ASN A 559 -19.41 -0.67 -19.61
N SER A 560 -19.57 -1.96 -19.32
CA SER A 560 -20.64 -2.48 -18.44
C SER A 560 -20.46 -2.13 -16.95
N GLY A 561 -19.24 -1.68 -16.55
CA GLY A 561 -18.87 -1.54 -15.14
C GLY A 561 -18.57 -2.86 -14.42
N ASN A 562 -18.62 -4.00 -15.14
CA ASN A 562 -18.32 -5.34 -14.63
C ASN A 562 -16.97 -5.89 -15.11
N ALA A 563 -16.24 -5.12 -15.90
CA ALA A 563 -14.85 -5.41 -16.27
C ALA A 563 -13.89 -4.71 -15.30
N GLY A 564 -12.86 -5.45 -14.88
CA GLY A 564 -11.88 -4.92 -13.95
C GLY A 564 -10.46 -5.38 -14.29
N PHE A 565 -9.47 -4.72 -13.69
CA PHE A 565 -8.08 -5.09 -13.88
C PHE A 565 -7.19 -4.56 -12.75
N MET A 566 -5.98 -5.14 -12.66
CA MET A 566 -4.93 -4.75 -11.74
C MET A 566 -5.30 -5.02 -10.26
N PRO A 567 -5.58 -6.27 -9.88
CA PRO A 567 -5.78 -6.62 -8.48
C PRO A 567 -4.46 -6.43 -7.71
N ARG A 568 -4.53 -5.69 -6.60
CA ARG A 568 -3.34 -5.33 -5.83
C ARG A 568 -3.49 -5.62 -4.33
N GLY A 569 -4.37 -4.91 -3.63
CA GLY A 569 -4.73 -5.25 -2.26
C GLY A 569 -5.56 -6.52 -2.21
N LEU A 570 -5.42 -7.28 -1.14
CA LEU A 570 -6.20 -8.50 -0.92
C LEU A 570 -6.47 -8.70 0.56
N ASP A 571 -7.72 -8.98 0.89
CA ASP A 571 -8.14 -9.34 2.23
C ASP A 571 -9.31 -10.33 2.18
N VAL A 572 -9.71 -10.87 3.34
CA VAL A 572 -10.79 -11.84 3.48
C VAL A 572 -11.73 -11.43 4.61
N ASP A 573 -13.03 -11.59 4.42
CA ASP A 573 -14.00 -11.42 5.48
C ASP A 573 -14.17 -12.72 6.31
N ARG A 574 -14.89 -12.62 7.43
CA ARG A 574 -15.16 -13.77 8.32
C ARG A 574 -16.04 -14.86 7.68
N ASN A 575 -16.67 -14.56 6.55
CA ASN A 575 -17.47 -15.52 5.77
C ASN A 575 -16.63 -16.24 4.69
N GLY A 576 -15.33 -15.91 4.58
CA GLY A 576 -14.42 -16.51 3.62
C GLY A 576 -14.52 -15.90 2.20
N VAL A 577 -15.23 -14.77 2.05
CA VAL A 577 -15.25 -14.00 0.80
C VAL A 577 -13.98 -13.14 0.72
N LEU A 578 -13.26 -13.27 -0.38
CA LEU A 578 -12.10 -12.45 -0.65
C LEU A 578 -12.52 -11.06 -1.16
N TRP A 579 -11.77 -10.05 -0.76
CA TRP A 579 -11.93 -8.67 -1.20
C TRP A 579 -10.61 -8.18 -1.79
N SER A 580 -10.67 -7.62 -2.99
CA SER A 580 -9.47 -7.10 -3.68
C SER A 580 -9.70 -5.69 -4.19
N ALA A 581 -8.73 -4.83 -3.97
CA ALA A 581 -8.65 -3.54 -4.63
C ALA A 581 -8.17 -3.74 -6.08
N LEU A 582 -9.05 -3.52 -7.05
CA LEU A 582 -8.69 -3.46 -8.47
C LEU A 582 -8.18 -2.05 -8.79
N SER A 583 -6.89 -1.86 -8.56
CA SER A 583 -6.25 -0.53 -8.56
C SER A 583 -6.42 0.22 -9.88
N GLY A 584 -6.33 -0.48 -11.00
CA GLY A 584 -6.43 0.10 -12.34
C GLY A 584 -7.86 0.50 -12.72
N SER A 585 -8.83 -0.37 -12.47
CA SER A 585 -10.23 -0.12 -12.82
C SER A 585 -11.05 0.59 -11.74
N ASN A 586 -10.46 0.81 -10.55
CA ASN A 586 -11.11 1.47 -9.39
C ASN A 586 -12.39 0.78 -8.91
N HIS A 587 -12.32 -0.55 -8.82
CA HIS A 587 -13.33 -1.34 -8.15
C HIS A 587 -12.79 -1.92 -6.84
N LEU A 588 -13.65 -2.04 -5.86
CA LEU A 588 -13.47 -2.96 -4.77
C LEU A 588 -14.21 -4.24 -5.16
N ALA A 589 -13.48 -5.31 -5.43
CA ALA A 589 -14.05 -6.55 -5.92
C ALA A 589 -14.17 -7.56 -4.79
N SER A 590 -15.30 -8.26 -4.71
CA SER A 590 -15.46 -9.46 -3.91
C SER A 590 -15.36 -10.71 -4.79
N PHE A 591 -14.74 -11.77 -4.24
CA PHE A 591 -14.63 -13.07 -4.88
C PHE A 591 -15.00 -14.20 -3.92
N ASP A 592 -16.02 -14.95 -4.27
CA ASP A 592 -16.49 -16.12 -3.53
C ASP A 592 -16.21 -17.40 -4.30
N ARG A 593 -15.12 -18.10 -3.91
CA ARG A 593 -14.69 -19.35 -4.55
C ARG A 593 -15.76 -20.45 -4.50
N ARG A 594 -16.67 -20.42 -3.54
CA ARG A 594 -17.74 -21.45 -3.40
C ARG A 594 -18.72 -21.43 -4.55
N LYS A 595 -18.76 -20.36 -5.34
CA LYS A 595 -19.57 -20.22 -6.54
C LYS A 595 -18.93 -20.86 -7.78
N CYS A 596 -17.63 -21.23 -7.70
CA CYS A 596 -16.90 -21.78 -8.83
C CYS A 596 -17.30 -23.23 -9.09
N SER A 597 -17.62 -23.57 -10.35
CA SER A 597 -18.13 -24.87 -10.77
C SER A 597 -17.06 -25.88 -11.18
N ALA A 598 -15.87 -25.42 -11.61
CA ALA A 598 -14.79 -26.32 -12.08
C ALA A 598 -13.40 -25.69 -11.86
N PRO A 599 -12.72 -25.99 -10.75
CA PRO A 599 -11.41 -25.42 -10.44
C PRO A 599 -10.23 -26.14 -11.12
N ALA A 600 -10.42 -27.30 -11.76
CA ALA A 600 -9.37 -28.14 -12.34
C ALA A 600 -9.61 -28.40 -13.83
N GLY A 601 -8.55 -28.84 -14.56
CA GLY A 601 -8.61 -29.25 -15.96
C GLY A 601 -7.65 -28.45 -16.85
N PRO A 602 -7.59 -28.78 -18.16
CA PRO A 602 -6.57 -28.30 -19.09
C PRO A 602 -6.46 -26.76 -19.22
N SER A 603 -7.52 -26.04 -18.98
CA SER A 603 -7.54 -24.56 -19.03
C SER A 603 -7.52 -23.89 -17.65
N ALA A 604 -7.43 -24.66 -16.56
CA ALA A 604 -7.48 -24.13 -15.19
C ALA A 604 -6.36 -23.10 -14.91
N HIS A 605 -5.18 -23.27 -15.51
CA HIS A 605 -4.05 -22.34 -15.40
C HIS A 605 -4.34 -20.94 -15.98
N LEU A 606 -5.33 -20.80 -16.86
CA LEU A 606 -5.76 -19.50 -17.39
C LEU A 606 -6.58 -18.71 -16.35
N GLY A 607 -7.29 -19.41 -15.45
CA GLY A 607 -8.11 -18.80 -14.41
C GLY A 607 -9.48 -18.27 -14.87
N ARG A 608 -9.92 -18.57 -16.09
CA ARG A 608 -11.14 -18.01 -16.71
C ARG A 608 -12.42 -18.79 -16.42
N HIS A 609 -12.35 -19.81 -15.60
CA HIS A 609 -13.41 -20.80 -15.35
C HIS A 609 -14.42 -20.38 -14.27
N CYS A 610 -14.20 -19.26 -13.56
CA CYS A 610 -15.06 -18.84 -12.46
C CYS A 610 -15.38 -17.33 -12.50
N LYS A 611 -16.13 -16.92 -13.51
CA LYS A 611 -16.60 -15.53 -13.62
C LYS A 611 -17.69 -15.21 -12.56
N GLU A 612 -18.52 -16.18 -12.24
CA GLU A 612 -19.63 -16.09 -11.29
C GLU A 612 -19.20 -15.89 -9.83
N GLY A 613 -17.94 -16.17 -9.51
CA GLY A 613 -17.36 -15.88 -8.20
C GLY A 613 -17.15 -14.39 -7.93
N TRP A 614 -17.06 -13.59 -8.97
CA TRP A 614 -16.72 -12.17 -8.87
C TRP A 614 -17.94 -11.26 -8.77
N THR A 615 -17.81 -10.22 -7.95
CA THR A 615 -18.70 -9.05 -7.95
C THR A 615 -17.85 -7.79 -7.83
N LEU A 616 -18.00 -6.86 -8.77
CA LEU A 616 -17.23 -5.62 -8.83
C LEU A 616 -18.07 -4.45 -8.30
N HIS A 617 -17.57 -3.77 -7.27
CA HIS A 617 -18.22 -2.63 -6.63
C HIS A 617 -17.49 -1.35 -7.02
N ALA A 618 -18.14 -0.52 -7.78
CA ALA A 618 -17.61 0.78 -8.17
C ALA A 618 -17.70 1.77 -7.01
N LEU A 619 -16.56 2.33 -6.58
CA LEU A 619 -16.53 3.35 -5.54
C LEU A 619 -16.52 4.77 -6.15
N PRO A 620 -16.93 5.81 -5.39
CA PRO A 620 -17.03 7.19 -5.89
C PRO A 620 -15.68 7.74 -6.37
N SER A 621 -15.63 8.16 -7.62
CA SER A 621 -14.50 8.86 -8.24
C SER A 621 -15.00 9.58 -9.49
N PRO A 622 -14.46 10.74 -9.85
CA PRO A 622 -14.68 11.29 -11.19
C PRO A 622 -14.08 10.35 -12.24
N THR A 623 -14.54 10.49 -13.48
CA THR A 623 -14.00 9.74 -14.63
C THR A 623 -13.08 10.63 -15.47
N PHE A 624 -12.15 10.02 -16.18
CA PHE A 624 -11.35 10.73 -17.18
C PHE A 624 -12.27 11.33 -18.25
N LYS A 625 -11.91 12.53 -18.71
CA LYS A 625 -12.69 13.30 -19.66
C LYS A 625 -13.01 12.47 -20.91
N GLY A 626 -14.27 12.43 -21.29
CA GLY A 626 -14.73 11.67 -22.45
C GLY A 626 -14.77 10.14 -22.28
N THR A 627 -14.63 9.62 -21.08
CA THR A 627 -14.63 8.17 -20.80
C THR A 627 -15.48 7.81 -19.60
N ASN A 628 -15.71 6.51 -19.37
CA ASN A 628 -16.28 5.93 -18.15
C ASN A 628 -15.20 5.40 -17.18
N VAL A 629 -13.92 5.54 -17.53
CA VAL A 629 -12.80 5.07 -16.69
C VAL A 629 -12.58 6.04 -15.54
N ARG A 630 -12.58 5.54 -14.32
CA ARG A 630 -12.39 6.35 -13.11
C ARG A 630 -10.94 6.83 -12.96
N SER A 631 -10.75 8.04 -12.42
CA SER A 631 -9.45 8.72 -12.30
C SER A 631 -8.78 8.55 -10.94
N ASP A 632 -9.25 7.63 -10.10
CA ASP A 632 -8.60 7.30 -8.83
C ASP A 632 -7.69 6.07 -8.97
N TYR A 633 -7.08 5.64 -7.86
CA TYR A 633 -6.26 4.45 -7.73
C TYR A 633 -6.43 3.87 -6.32
N TYR A 634 -6.78 2.58 -6.21
CA TYR A 634 -6.93 1.92 -4.92
C TYR A 634 -5.71 1.08 -4.62
N TYR A 635 -4.83 1.63 -3.76
CA TYR A 635 -3.54 0.99 -3.49
C TYR A 635 -3.68 -0.32 -2.72
N TYR A 636 -4.47 -0.29 -1.64
CA TYR A 636 -4.82 -1.44 -0.82
C TYR A 636 -6.32 -1.49 -0.52
N ASN A 637 -6.72 -2.63 0.02
CA ASN A 637 -7.94 -2.77 0.80
C ASN A 637 -7.66 -3.57 2.07
N TRP A 638 -8.55 -3.42 3.00
CA TRP A 638 -8.57 -4.10 4.27
C TRP A 638 -10.02 -4.35 4.67
N VAL A 639 -10.32 -5.46 5.36
CA VAL A 639 -11.67 -5.78 5.83
C VAL A 639 -11.73 -5.59 7.34
N ASP A 640 -12.60 -4.70 7.79
CA ASP A 640 -12.91 -4.51 9.20
C ASP A 640 -13.75 -5.68 9.72
N GLN A 641 -13.10 -6.77 10.09
CA GLN A 641 -13.74 -7.99 10.56
C GLN A 641 -14.42 -7.81 11.94
N PHE A 642 -13.97 -6.86 12.75
CA PHE A 642 -14.30 -6.73 14.16
C PHE A 642 -15.00 -5.42 14.52
N ASN A 643 -15.48 -4.69 13.53
CA ASN A 643 -16.13 -3.39 13.76
C ASN A 643 -15.21 -2.39 14.48
N THR A 644 -13.94 -2.33 14.09
CA THR A 644 -12.96 -1.40 14.69
C THR A 644 -13.21 0.05 14.29
N LEU A 645 -13.86 0.29 13.15
CA LEU A 645 -14.23 1.64 12.70
C LEU A 645 -15.59 2.10 13.27
N GLY A 646 -16.47 1.16 13.65
CA GLY A 646 -17.82 1.49 14.12
C GLY A 646 -18.89 1.48 13.02
N LEU A 647 -18.57 0.98 11.81
CA LEU A 647 -19.52 0.88 10.70
C LEU A 647 -20.15 -0.51 10.55
N GLY A 648 -19.78 -1.48 11.37
CA GLY A 648 -20.21 -2.86 11.31
C GLY A 648 -19.05 -3.83 11.15
N GLU A 649 -19.35 -5.13 11.24
CA GLU A 649 -18.40 -6.21 11.00
C GLU A 649 -18.30 -6.54 9.51
N ASN A 650 -17.14 -7.03 9.08
CA ASN A 650 -16.86 -7.43 7.70
C ASN A 650 -17.04 -6.27 6.67
N VAL A 651 -16.69 -5.05 7.07
CA VAL A 651 -16.74 -3.87 6.20
C VAL A 651 -15.46 -3.78 5.39
N PRO A 652 -15.50 -3.98 4.06
CA PRO A 652 -14.31 -3.81 3.22
C PRO A 652 -14.04 -2.33 2.98
N ILE A 653 -12.78 -1.94 3.08
CA ILE A 653 -12.30 -0.57 2.98
C ILE A 653 -11.18 -0.50 1.95
N ALA A 654 -11.32 0.37 0.95
CA ALA A 654 -10.29 0.65 -0.03
C ALA A 654 -9.58 1.97 0.27
N THR A 655 -8.31 2.05 -0.08
CA THR A 655 -7.53 3.29 -0.02
C THR A 655 -7.74 4.09 -1.30
N GLY A 656 -8.30 5.29 -1.21
CA GLY A 656 -8.45 6.23 -2.33
C GLY A 656 -7.23 7.12 -2.46
N THR A 657 -6.25 6.67 -3.23
CA THR A 657 -4.95 7.32 -3.35
C THR A 657 -5.04 8.73 -3.94
N GLY A 658 -5.78 8.90 -5.04
CA GLY A 658 -5.96 10.20 -5.68
C GLY A 658 -7.04 11.06 -5.02
N SER A 659 -7.93 10.46 -4.23
CA SER A 659 -9.04 11.13 -3.53
C SER A 659 -8.74 11.51 -2.09
N ASP A 660 -7.52 11.26 -1.61
CA ASP A 660 -7.12 11.56 -0.22
C ASP A 660 -8.06 10.93 0.81
N SER A 661 -8.47 9.69 0.61
CA SER A 661 -9.53 9.09 1.42
C SER A 661 -9.34 7.62 1.70
N LEU A 662 -10.03 7.14 2.74
CA LEU A 662 -10.44 5.74 2.85
C LEU A 662 -11.90 5.64 2.44
N MET A 663 -12.25 4.59 1.70
CA MET A 663 -13.62 4.36 1.23
C MET A 663 -14.13 3.03 1.74
N ALA A 664 -15.04 3.06 2.70
CA ALA A 664 -15.70 1.88 3.23
C ALA A 664 -16.94 1.55 2.37
N LEU A 665 -17.13 0.28 2.04
CA LEU A 665 -18.33 -0.21 1.38
C LEU A 665 -19.22 -0.90 2.41
N MET A 666 -20.42 -0.36 2.63
CA MET A 666 -21.37 -0.94 3.58
C MET A 666 -21.96 -2.24 3.03
N PRO A 667 -21.66 -3.43 3.62
CA PRO A 667 -22.04 -4.71 3.01
C PRO A 667 -23.56 -4.88 2.81
N ASN A 668 -24.35 -4.35 3.76
CA ASN A 668 -25.80 -4.52 3.77
C ASN A 668 -26.53 -3.62 2.76
N THR A 669 -25.94 -2.49 2.36
CA THR A 669 -26.59 -1.49 1.51
C THR A 669 -25.85 -1.25 0.19
N GLY A 670 -24.61 -1.70 0.06
CA GLY A 670 -23.75 -1.37 -1.07
C GLY A 670 -23.36 0.12 -1.14
N GLN A 671 -23.67 0.90 -0.11
CA GLN A 671 -23.40 2.34 -0.09
C GLN A 671 -21.96 2.61 0.35
N PRO A 672 -21.22 3.46 -0.35
CA PRO A 672 -19.88 3.87 0.06
C PRO A 672 -19.93 4.97 1.12
N VAL A 673 -18.97 4.93 2.05
CA VAL A 673 -18.68 6.02 3.00
C VAL A 673 -17.27 6.53 2.71
N VAL A 674 -17.16 7.79 2.28
CA VAL A 674 -15.87 8.41 1.89
C VAL A 674 -15.32 9.20 3.07
N MET A 675 -14.23 8.72 3.64
CA MET A 675 -13.54 9.36 4.77
C MET A 675 -12.33 10.14 4.26
N ARG A 676 -12.51 11.41 3.93
CA ARG A 676 -11.46 12.26 3.36
C ARG A 676 -10.53 12.81 4.42
N VAL A 677 -9.25 12.91 4.04
CA VAL A 677 -8.20 13.60 4.78
C VAL A 677 -7.93 14.95 4.08
N PRO A 678 -8.53 16.05 4.54
CA PRO A 678 -8.49 17.32 3.83
C PRO A 678 -7.16 18.07 4.00
N TYR A 679 -6.27 17.59 4.85
CA TYR A 679 -5.02 18.28 5.21
C TYR A 679 -3.91 17.27 5.56
N PRO A 680 -2.69 17.43 5.07
CA PRO A 680 -2.16 18.51 4.22
C PRO A 680 -2.66 18.46 2.78
N LEU A 681 -2.64 19.59 2.06
CA LEU A 681 -3.02 19.68 0.63
C LEU A 681 -2.06 18.94 -0.31
N ALA A 682 -0.89 18.60 0.17
CA ALA A 682 0.04 17.74 -0.55
C ALA A 682 -0.49 16.34 -0.82
N GLY A 683 -1.60 16.03 -0.18
CA GLY A 683 -2.34 14.81 -0.37
C GLY A 683 -2.06 13.77 0.71
N PHE A 684 -3.02 12.90 0.85
CA PHE A 684 -2.94 11.69 1.65
C PHE A 684 -2.90 10.49 0.71
N HIS A 685 -1.72 9.92 0.56
CA HIS A 685 -1.48 8.73 -0.26
C HIS A 685 -1.47 7.50 0.66
N PRO A 686 -2.65 6.95 1.03
CA PRO A 686 -2.72 5.86 2.01
C PRO A 686 -2.12 4.59 1.45
N ARG A 687 -1.25 3.95 2.23
CA ARG A 687 -0.63 2.69 1.87
C ARG A 687 -0.91 1.57 2.87
N GLY A 688 -0.81 1.80 4.15
CA GLY A 688 -1.21 0.84 5.16
C GLY A 688 -2.65 1.03 5.61
N LEU A 689 -3.22 -0.01 6.20
CA LEU A 689 -4.50 -0.01 6.89
C LEU A 689 -4.46 -1.02 8.02
N ASP A 690 -4.72 -0.58 9.23
CA ASP A 690 -4.83 -1.48 10.38
C ASP A 690 -5.83 -0.93 11.41
N GLY A 691 -6.62 -1.81 12.03
CA GLY A 691 -7.69 -1.44 12.95
C GLY A 691 -7.53 -2.04 14.33
N ARG A 692 -7.68 -1.21 15.37
CA ARG A 692 -7.47 -1.59 16.76
C ARG A 692 -8.63 -1.18 17.67
N ILE A 693 -8.89 -2.00 18.71
CA ILE A 693 -9.81 -1.72 19.80
C ILE A 693 -8.98 -1.51 21.07
N ASP A 694 -8.85 -0.27 21.48
CA ASP A 694 -8.11 0.15 22.68
C ASP A 694 -8.94 -0.06 23.95
N ASP A 695 -10.26 0.26 23.90
CA ASP A 695 -11.23 0.05 24.98
C ASP A 695 -12.62 -0.26 24.41
N PRO A 696 -13.11 -1.50 24.52
CA PRO A 696 -14.41 -1.88 24.00
C PRO A 696 -15.60 -1.15 24.69
N ASN A 697 -15.39 -0.60 25.88
CA ASN A 697 -16.43 0.07 26.66
C ASN A 697 -16.51 1.58 26.38
N ALA A 698 -15.47 2.17 25.77
CA ALA A 698 -15.43 3.59 25.45
C ALA A 698 -16.17 3.95 24.15
N GLY A 699 -16.91 3.00 23.57
CA GLY A 699 -17.65 3.21 22.34
C GLY A 699 -16.73 3.54 21.16
N TRP A 700 -17.08 4.58 20.39
CA TRP A 700 -16.31 5.02 19.23
C TRP A 700 -14.92 5.53 19.58
N LYS A 701 -14.70 6.08 20.78
CA LYS A 701 -13.40 6.58 21.23
C LYS A 701 -12.38 5.46 21.45
N GLY A 702 -12.85 4.31 21.94
CA GLY A 702 -12.01 3.17 22.23
C GLY A 702 -11.61 2.34 21.02
N ARG A 703 -11.83 2.82 19.79
CA ARG A 703 -11.52 2.08 18.57
C ARG A 703 -11.13 3.02 17.43
N GLY A 704 -10.54 2.48 16.37
CA GLY A 704 -10.21 3.24 15.18
C GLY A 704 -9.35 2.47 14.21
N ILE A 705 -9.26 3.01 13.00
CA ILE A 705 -8.37 2.51 11.94
C ILE A 705 -7.22 3.50 11.79
N TYR A 706 -6.04 2.98 11.60
CA TYR A 706 -4.83 3.74 11.31
C TYR A 706 -4.44 3.58 9.85
N SER A 707 -3.92 4.66 9.26
CA SER A 707 -3.35 4.64 7.91
C SER A 707 -2.30 5.73 7.76
N SER A 708 -1.23 5.42 7.05
CA SER A 708 -0.10 6.33 6.86
C SER A 708 0.00 6.86 5.44
N THR A 709 0.62 8.01 5.28
CA THR A 709 0.99 8.55 3.97
C THR A 709 2.27 7.90 3.48
N GLY A 710 2.24 7.29 2.30
CA GLY A 710 3.33 6.52 1.73
C GLY A 710 3.77 6.95 0.32
N ALA A 711 3.65 8.23 -0.08
CA ALA A 711 4.10 8.69 -1.38
C ALA A 711 5.61 8.48 -1.59
N ASP A 712 6.02 8.11 -2.81
CA ASP A 712 7.43 7.95 -3.16
C ASP A 712 8.17 9.29 -3.29
N THR A 713 7.45 10.39 -3.36
CA THR A 713 8.00 11.73 -3.30
C THR A 713 7.76 12.31 -1.92
N VAL A 714 8.82 12.80 -1.29
CA VAL A 714 8.75 13.53 -0.03
C VAL A 714 8.43 15.01 -0.24
N TRP A 715 8.18 15.42 -1.48
CA TRP A 715 7.92 16.79 -1.86
C TRP A 715 6.42 17.06 -1.82
N HIS A 716 6.04 17.97 -0.98
CA HIS A 716 4.68 18.44 -0.85
C HIS A 716 4.64 19.96 -1.08
N SER A 717 3.55 20.43 -1.63
CA SER A 717 3.39 21.85 -2.01
C SER A 717 2.77 22.69 -0.91
N GLU A 718 2.62 22.19 0.29
CA GLU A 718 1.93 22.85 1.38
C GLU A 718 2.79 22.98 2.62
N GLY A 719 2.81 24.18 3.13
CA GLY A 719 3.27 24.59 4.47
C GLY A 719 4.56 23.92 4.95
N GLY A 720 5.69 24.36 4.70
CA GLY A 720 6.90 23.78 5.21
C GLY A 720 8.13 24.60 4.89
N LEU A 721 9.23 23.94 4.68
CA LEU A 721 10.52 24.58 4.44
C LEU A 721 10.61 25.23 3.03
N GLY A 722 9.55 25.93 2.60
CA GLY A 722 9.60 26.78 1.43
C GLY A 722 10.57 27.93 1.66
N ASN A 723 11.16 28.47 0.60
CA ASN A 723 11.89 29.72 0.73
C ASN A 723 10.92 30.85 1.16
N LYS A 724 11.48 31.90 1.72
CA LYS A 724 10.72 33.06 2.22
C LYS A 724 9.83 33.73 1.16
N ASP A 725 10.03 33.43 -0.11
CA ASP A 725 9.30 33.99 -1.25
C ASP A 725 8.07 33.19 -1.66
N GLY A 726 7.73 32.12 -0.93
CA GLY A 726 6.54 31.30 -1.19
C GLY A 726 6.56 30.52 -2.51
N LYS A 727 7.71 30.44 -3.17
CA LYS A 727 7.85 29.85 -4.52
C LYS A 727 8.24 28.40 -4.51
N TYR A 728 8.63 27.82 -3.39
CA TYR A 728 9.17 26.49 -3.33
C TYR A 728 8.47 25.61 -2.29
N TYR A 729 8.59 24.36 -2.50
CA TYR A 729 7.90 23.23 -1.97
C TYR A 729 8.31 22.93 -0.54
N SER A 730 7.35 22.66 0.28
CA SER A 730 7.60 22.14 1.60
C SER A 730 7.86 20.65 1.56
N ILE A 731 8.87 20.24 2.29
CA ILE A 731 9.01 18.82 2.66
C ILE A 731 8.07 18.61 3.85
N ALA A 732 6.97 17.89 3.64
CA ALA A 732 6.13 17.44 4.74
C ALA A 732 6.66 16.11 5.25
N LYS A 733 6.64 15.94 6.57
CA LYS A 733 6.87 14.64 7.19
C LYS A 733 5.72 13.70 6.86
N PRO A 734 5.97 12.38 6.74
CA PRO A 734 4.91 11.40 6.73
C PRO A 734 3.98 11.57 7.94
N ILE A 735 2.70 11.43 7.67
CA ILE A 735 1.66 11.49 8.71
C ILE A 735 1.05 10.12 8.93
N LEU A 736 0.72 9.83 10.18
CA LEU A 736 -0.19 8.76 10.56
C LEU A 736 -1.54 9.38 10.88
N VAL A 737 -2.61 8.78 10.37
CA VAL A 737 -3.98 9.23 10.59
C VAL A 737 -4.76 8.13 11.28
N LYS A 738 -5.41 8.44 12.42
CA LYS A 738 -6.43 7.62 13.06
C LYS A 738 -7.80 8.07 12.58
N PHE A 739 -8.58 7.15 12.03
CA PHE A 739 -9.95 7.34 11.60
C PHE A 739 -10.89 6.76 12.63
N GLN A 740 -11.88 7.52 13.06
CA GLN A 740 -12.93 7.11 13.98
C GLN A 740 -14.28 7.60 13.45
N VAL A 741 -15.33 6.82 13.65
CA VAL A 741 -16.70 7.22 13.30
C VAL A 741 -17.54 7.28 14.55
N ARG A 742 -18.02 8.47 14.88
CA ARG A 742 -18.91 8.71 16.04
C ARG A 742 -20.39 8.62 15.62
N PRO A 743 -21.33 8.46 16.59
CA PRO A 743 -22.76 8.30 16.27
C PRO A 743 -23.37 9.53 15.59
N ASP A 744 -22.92 10.72 15.92
CA ASP A 744 -23.35 11.98 15.30
C ASP A 744 -22.20 13.03 15.33
N PRO A 745 -22.27 14.10 14.50
CA PRO A 745 -21.21 15.09 14.39
C PRO A 745 -20.85 15.89 15.67
N LEU A 746 -21.67 15.80 16.71
CA LEU A 746 -21.47 16.50 17.98
C LEU A 746 -21.27 15.54 19.16
N ALA A 747 -21.25 14.22 18.93
CA ALA A 747 -21.00 13.23 19.98
C ALA A 747 -19.61 13.45 20.62
N ARG A 748 -19.65 13.47 21.98
CA ARG A 748 -18.46 13.61 22.82
C ARG A 748 -17.71 12.30 22.97
#